data_545b83c34893c8ca8fd0f5037e2eb9b6
#
_entry.id   545b83c34893c8ca8fd0f5037e2eb9b6
#
_cell.length_a   1.000
_cell.length_b   1.000
_cell.length_c   1.000
_cell.angle_alpha   90.00
_cell.angle_beta   90.00
_cell.angle_gamma   90.00
#
_symmetry.space_group_name_H-M   'P 1'
#
loop_
_entity.id
_entity.type
_entity.pdbx_description
1 polymer ?
#
loop_
_entity_poly.entity_id
_entity_poly.type
_entity_poly.pdbx_seq_one_letter_code
_entity_poly.pdbx_strand_id
1 'polypeptide(L)'
;MRVAFVSPMPPSRSGIADYSAALAERLKHLAELELFPEPSPRFEPARFDAILYQLGNNPHHAFVYEMALRHPGVVVMHEASLHHLLAEITIRRGDWDGYLRELEYDSGPEALAYGRRVRAREVGPDYEGVPMTRRLLDASRAVIVHSRFMADAIRKAGFAGPLARIPHGAWIPAADRMAYRTRLGLDESTPLIGVFGFLKPYKRIAESLRAFRRLLRLEPGVKMVLAGEPHPEFPIPPLVRSLDLSANVRLLGFTPIEDFVGYLAACDIVLNLRYPTVGESSGSLLRALGLGKAVLVSDVGAFGEFPDDVCLKVRVDAAEEDQIFEYLNLLVSRPEVARTLGGRARQWVERECNWDLVARRYASFLQCVAEGREWAEADAAPPTTPHSPQPTPHPPPPTPDYVLGWSTEPQARLYAETHRSRLEKTLEIIPPGAPGDRALEMGAYLQITPALKTRLGYGEVRGCYYGPDGQVDHRRVTSAEGEQFECDVDLFDAECDRFPYPDEHFATVLCCELIEHLSQDPMHMMAEINRILRPGGHLVLTTPNVASLRALSAVLQGYHPGFFSHYVRSSEARHNREYAPREIQQLLEDAGFTVTRLETGPFREEPHPELAWVPHLLERYRLSAELRGDGLYAVGRKTGPVRERYPSWLYSG
;
A
#
# COMPACT_ATOMS: atom_id res chain seq x y z
N MET A 1 29.13 15.46 -5.09
CA MET A 1 28.64 15.88 -3.77
C MET A 1 29.40 15.10 -2.71
N ARG A 2 29.98 15.82 -1.73
CA ARG A 2 30.67 15.22 -0.56
C ARG A 2 29.71 15.13 0.61
N VAL A 3 29.55 13.94 1.17
CA VAL A 3 28.55 13.66 2.23
C VAL A 3 29.27 13.10 3.47
N ALA A 4 29.07 13.74 4.61
CA ALA A 4 29.41 13.15 5.91
C ALA A 4 28.25 12.22 6.34
N PHE A 5 28.53 10.94 6.53
CA PHE A 5 27.57 9.95 6.97
C PHE A 5 27.82 9.58 8.44
N VAL A 6 26.95 10.04 9.33
CA VAL A 6 27.11 9.90 10.78
C VAL A 6 26.12 8.85 11.30
N SER A 7 26.63 7.71 11.74
CA SER A 7 25.81 6.57 12.20
C SER A 7 26.65 5.56 12.97
N PRO A 8 26.09 4.88 13.98
CA PRO A 8 26.67 3.63 14.44
C PRO A 8 26.77 2.64 13.27
N MET A 9 27.90 1.95 13.17
CA MET A 9 28.17 0.96 12.12
C MET A 9 28.48 -0.41 12.76
N PRO A 10 28.39 -1.52 12.04
CA PRO A 10 28.85 -2.80 12.54
C PRO A 10 30.31 -2.73 13.03
N PRO A 11 30.66 -3.35 14.16
CA PRO A 11 29.93 -4.42 14.86
C PRO A 11 28.92 -3.96 15.95
N SER A 12 28.49 -2.70 15.94
CA SER A 12 27.47 -2.22 16.88
C SER A 12 26.19 -3.03 16.72
N ARG A 13 25.63 -3.54 17.84
CA ARG A 13 24.43 -4.37 17.84
C ARG A 13 23.16 -3.53 17.72
N SER A 14 22.97 -2.91 16.57
CA SER A 14 21.81 -2.09 16.23
C SER A 14 21.30 -2.44 14.82
N GLY A 15 20.00 -2.60 14.67
CA GLY A 15 19.39 -2.79 13.33
C GLY A 15 19.66 -1.61 12.38
N ILE A 16 19.85 -0.40 12.94
CA ILE A 16 20.20 0.78 12.17
C ILE A 16 21.68 0.73 11.73
N ALA A 17 22.56 0.08 12.49
CA ALA A 17 23.94 -0.12 12.04
C ALA A 17 23.99 -1.01 10.76
N ASP A 18 23.23 -2.10 10.73
CA ASP A 18 23.10 -2.94 9.54
C ASP A 18 22.49 -2.18 8.36
N TYR A 19 21.45 -1.39 8.63
CA TYR A 19 20.82 -0.52 7.64
C TYR A 19 21.83 0.48 7.06
N SER A 20 22.56 1.17 7.93
CA SER A 20 23.54 2.19 7.56
C SER A 20 24.69 1.62 6.73
N ALA A 21 25.15 0.41 7.07
CA ALA A 21 26.16 -0.28 6.29
C ALA A 21 25.67 -0.62 4.88
N ALA A 22 24.45 -1.14 4.76
CA ALA A 22 23.85 -1.49 3.47
C ALA A 22 23.59 -0.25 2.60
N LEU A 23 23.11 0.85 3.20
CA LEU A 23 22.90 2.12 2.50
C LEU A 23 24.23 2.74 2.06
N ALA A 24 25.21 2.82 2.95
CA ALA A 24 26.52 3.41 2.66
C ALA A 24 27.22 2.67 1.53
N GLU A 25 27.12 1.33 1.48
CA GLU A 25 27.70 0.50 0.40
C GLU A 25 27.14 0.88 -1.00
N ARG A 26 25.91 1.33 -1.10
CA ARG A 26 25.32 1.78 -2.37
C ARG A 26 25.53 3.29 -2.59
N LEU A 27 25.40 4.08 -1.55
CA LEU A 27 25.50 5.54 -1.64
C LEU A 27 26.92 6.01 -2.05
N LYS A 28 27.98 5.26 -1.68
CA LYS A 28 29.37 5.55 -2.09
C LYS A 28 29.58 5.56 -3.61
N HIS A 29 28.70 4.91 -4.39
CA HIS A 29 28.75 4.93 -5.86
C HIS A 29 28.07 6.17 -6.46
N LEU A 30 27.32 6.93 -5.64
CA LEU A 30 26.54 8.11 -6.06
C LEU A 30 27.07 9.43 -5.47
N ALA A 31 27.86 9.35 -4.39
CA ALA A 31 28.45 10.49 -3.71
C ALA A 31 29.82 10.13 -3.10
N GLU A 32 30.67 11.12 -2.91
CA GLU A 32 31.88 10.97 -2.11
C GLU A 32 31.53 10.93 -0.63
N LEU A 33 31.56 9.71 -0.05
CA LEU A 33 31.06 9.43 1.28
C LEU A 33 32.18 9.28 2.29
N GLU A 34 32.11 10.04 3.39
CA GLU A 34 33.01 9.88 4.56
C GLU A 34 32.18 9.41 5.76
N LEU A 35 32.57 8.26 6.36
CA LEU A 35 31.81 7.61 7.45
C LEU A 35 32.33 8.08 8.81
N PHE A 36 31.41 8.43 9.69
CA PHE A 36 31.65 8.81 11.08
C PHE A 36 30.87 7.89 12.03
N PRO A 37 31.41 6.69 12.35
CA PRO A 37 30.77 5.73 13.26
C PRO A 37 30.83 6.14 14.73
N GLU A 38 31.63 7.14 15.06
CA GLU A 38 31.85 7.71 16.39
C GLU A 38 32.27 9.18 16.27
N PRO A 39 32.23 9.95 17.37
CA PRO A 39 32.76 11.33 17.38
C PRO A 39 34.21 11.36 16.93
N SER A 40 34.52 12.24 15.99
CA SER A 40 35.90 12.34 15.45
C SER A 40 36.40 13.79 15.46
N PRO A 41 37.62 14.06 15.93
CA PRO A 41 38.25 15.38 15.80
C PRO A 41 38.52 15.79 14.35
N ARG A 42 38.41 14.83 13.39
CA ARG A 42 38.56 15.10 11.95
C ARG A 42 37.25 15.56 11.30
N PHE A 43 36.17 15.61 12.07
CA PHE A 43 34.87 16.06 11.57
C PHE A 43 34.87 17.58 11.42
N GLU A 44 35.00 18.07 10.20
CA GLU A 44 34.94 19.48 9.83
C GLU A 44 33.72 19.72 8.95
N PRO A 45 32.59 20.23 9.48
CA PRO A 45 31.30 20.35 8.73
C PRO A 45 31.43 21.10 7.40
N ALA A 46 32.29 22.12 7.35
CA ALA A 46 32.50 22.95 6.16
C ALA A 46 33.12 22.20 4.95
N ARG A 47 33.64 20.99 5.15
CA ARG A 47 34.19 20.15 4.08
C ARG A 47 33.15 19.38 3.30
N PHE A 48 31.91 19.35 3.77
CA PHE A 48 30.82 18.53 3.22
C PHE A 48 29.70 19.41 2.67
N ASP A 49 29.15 18.99 1.53
CA ASP A 49 27.97 19.61 0.92
C ASP A 49 26.70 19.25 1.70
N ALA A 50 26.66 18.04 2.29
CA ALA A 50 25.60 17.57 3.14
C ALA A 50 26.12 16.71 4.30
N ILE A 51 25.41 16.75 5.42
CA ILE A 51 25.64 15.86 6.58
C ILE A 51 24.37 15.02 6.75
N LEU A 52 24.53 13.70 6.75
CA LEU A 52 23.44 12.73 6.89
C LEU A 52 23.57 11.99 8.22
N TYR A 53 22.57 12.13 9.07
CA TYR A 53 22.50 11.53 10.40
C TYR A 53 21.49 10.36 10.41
N GLN A 54 21.93 9.16 10.83
CA GLN A 54 21.03 8.02 11.05
C GLN A 54 20.66 7.94 12.53
N LEU A 55 19.39 8.21 12.85
CA LEU A 55 18.98 8.35 14.23
C LEU A 55 17.97 7.29 14.65
N GLY A 56 18.26 6.64 15.79
CA GLY A 56 17.39 5.69 16.45
C GLY A 56 17.27 5.98 17.94
N ASN A 57 16.28 5.38 18.56
CA ASN A 57 15.89 5.62 19.96
C ASN A 57 16.61 4.66 20.94
N ASN A 58 17.93 4.62 20.88
CA ASN A 58 18.75 3.78 21.78
C ASN A 58 20.11 4.42 22.06
N PRO A 59 20.86 3.97 23.11
CA PRO A 59 22.11 4.61 23.55
C PRO A 59 23.22 4.70 22.50
N HIS A 60 23.25 3.80 21.50
CA HIS A 60 24.26 3.83 20.45
C HIS A 60 24.16 5.10 19.58
N HIS A 61 23.00 5.77 19.57
CA HIS A 61 22.77 7.00 18.80
C HIS A 61 22.96 8.30 19.58
N ALA A 62 23.43 8.24 20.82
CA ALA A 62 23.66 9.44 21.65
C ALA A 62 24.59 10.45 20.96
N PHE A 63 25.73 10.01 20.42
CA PHE A 63 26.64 10.87 19.72
C PHE A 63 26.06 11.45 18.42
N VAL A 64 25.23 10.67 17.71
CA VAL A 64 24.56 11.14 16.48
C VAL A 64 23.62 12.29 16.81
N TYR A 65 22.81 12.14 17.86
CA TYR A 65 21.91 13.18 18.37
C TYR A 65 22.68 14.45 18.76
N GLU A 66 23.73 14.30 19.55
CA GLU A 66 24.57 15.43 20.00
C GLU A 66 25.23 16.15 18.80
N MET A 67 25.73 15.39 17.81
CA MET A 67 26.32 15.96 16.60
C MET A 67 25.30 16.69 15.75
N ALA A 68 24.08 16.12 15.58
CA ALA A 68 23.01 16.73 14.80
C ALA A 68 22.54 18.07 15.39
N LEU A 69 22.50 18.19 16.71
CA LEU A 69 22.22 19.47 17.38
C LEU A 69 23.32 20.54 17.19
N ARG A 70 24.56 20.14 17.16
CA ARG A 70 25.71 21.07 16.99
C ARG A 70 25.91 21.46 15.54
N HIS A 71 25.65 20.56 14.60
CA HIS A 71 25.93 20.72 13.19
C HIS A 71 24.70 20.31 12.36
N PRO A 72 23.75 21.26 12.15
CA PRO A 72 22.51 20.98 11.44
C PRO A 72 22.71 20.31 10.08
N GLY A 73 21.99 19.21 9.84
CA GLY A 73 22.06 18.43 8.61
C GLY A 73 20.74 17.74 8.27
N VAL A 74 20.80 16.73 7.42
CA VAL A 74 19.66 15.88 7.08
C VAL A 74 19.60 14.73 8.08
N VAL A 75 18.45 14.57 8.74
CA VAL A 75 18.23 13.54 9.76
C VAL A 75 17.30 12.46 9.22
N VAL A 76 17.73 11.21 9.31
CA VAL A 76 16.88 10.05 9.06
C VAL A 76 16.26 9.60 10.38
N MET A 77 14.94 9.71 10.47
CA MET A 77 14.19 9.28 11.64
C MET A 77 13.65 7.86 11.40
N HIS A 78 14.19 6.88 12.13
CA HIS A 78 13.75 5.47 12.01
C HIS A 78 12.52 5.16 12.87
N GLU A 79 12.17 6.03 13.78
CA GLU A 79 11.00 5.94 14.67
C GLU A 79 10.57 7.34 15.14
N ALA A 80 9.29 7.50 15.53
CA ALA A 80 8.71 8.79 15.86
C ALA A 80 8.95 9.23 17.30
N SER A 81 9.67 8.46 18.10
CA SER A 81 10.02 8.80 19.48
C SER A 81 11.54 8.72 19.69
N LEU A 82 12.07 9.66 20.45
CA LEU A 82 13.45 9.69 20.96
C LEU A 82 13.50 9.65 22.48
N HIS A 83 12.36 9.43 23.14
CA HIS A 83 12.22 9.50 24.57
C HIS A 83 13.18 8.53 25.30
N HIS A 84 13.31 7.30 24.80
CA HIS A 84 14.21 6.32 25.40
C HIS A 84 15.68 6.77 25.28
N LEU A 85 16.09 7.29 24.12
CA LEU A 85 17.42 7.86 23.92
C LEU A 85 17.67 9.02 24.90
N LEU A 86 16.70 9.94 25.03
CA LEU A 86 16.84 11.11 25.90
C LEU A 86 16.85 10.70 27.39
N ALA A 87 16.06 9.71 27.80
CA ALA A 87 16.13 9.16 29.14
C ALA A 87 17.52 8.55 29.45
N GLU A 88 18.13 7.85 28.50
CA GLU A 88 19.47 7.28 28.62
C GLU A 88 20.56 8.35 28.75
N ILE A 89 20.50 9.43 27.98
CA ILE A 89 21.52 10.49 28.01
C ILE A 89 21.30 11.52 29.14
N THR A 90 20.16 11.48 29.80
CA THR A 90 19.80 12.37 30.93
C THR A 90 19.61 11.62 32.25
N ILE A 91 18.49 10.92 32.43
CA ILE A 91 18.12 10.24 33.69
C ILE A 91 19.20 9.26 34.13
N ARG A 92 19.69 8.44 33.19
CA ARG A 92 20.71 7.41 33.50
C ARG A 92 22.06 8.00 33.89
N ARG A 93 22.35 9.21 33.40
CA ARG A 93 23.56 10.00 33.80
C ARG A 93 23.29 10.86 35.05
N GLY A 94 22.13 10.81 35.67
CA GLY A 94 21.71 11.59 36.82
C GLY A 94 21.23 13.01 36.53
N ASP A 95 21.18 13.42 35.26
CA ASP A 95 20.73 14.76 34.85
C ASP A 95 19.18 14.81 34.71
N TRP A 96 18.51 14.78 35.85
CA TRP A 96 17.07 14.94 35.92
C TRP A 96 16.57 16.30 35.42
N ASP A 97 17.34 17.34 35.67
CA ASP A 97 16.96 18.69 35.24
C ASP A 97 17.06 18.81 33.71
N GLY A 98 18.06 18.14 33.12
CA GLY A 98 18.14 17.97 31.65
C GLY A 98 16.90 17.28 31.09
N TYR A 99 16.49 16.17 31.67
CA TYR A 99 15.30 15.46 31.26
C TYR A 99 14.04 16.32 31.33
N LEU A 100 13.85 17.05 32.42
CA LEU A 100 12.71 17.94 32.60
C LEU A 100 12.71 19.10 31.58
N ARG A 101 13.88 19.67 31.27
CA ARG A 101 14.01 20.69 30.23
C ARG A 101 13.63 20.17 28.84
N GLU A 102 14.03 18.93 28.52
CA GLU A 102 13.68 18.33 27.23
C GLU A 102 12.18 18.06 27.12
N LEU A 103 11.53 17.56 28.20
CA LEU A 103 10.08 17.37 28.24
C LEU A 103 9.31 18.69 28.04
N GLU A 104 9.73 19.75 28.76
CA GLU A 104 9.12 21.07 28.64
C GLU A 104 9.30 21.66 27.25
N TYR A 105 10.47 21.48 26.65
CA TYR A 105 10.76 21.94 25.29
C TYR A 105 9.89 21.25 24.26
N ASP A 106 9.73 19.94 24.38
CA ASP A 106 8.98 19.11 23.43
C ASP A 106 7.47 19.38 23.51
N SER A 107 6.90 19.34 24.72
CA SER A 107 5.46 19.26 24.93
C SER A 107 4.90 20.28 25.95
N GLY A 108 5.72 21.22 26.39
CA GLY A 108 5.30 22.35 27.23
C GLY A 108 5.11 22.03 28.71
N PRO A 109 4.41 22.93 29.47
CA PRO A 109 4.32 22.85 30.94
C PRO A 109 3.61 21.60 31.46
N GLU A 110 2.70 21.01 30.71
CA GLU A 110 1.98 19.79 31.12
C GLU A 110 2.94 18.59 31.13
N ALA A 111 3.83 18.50 30.13
CA ALA A 111 4.87 17.47 30.10
C ALA A 111 5.91 17.66 31.21
N LEU A 112 6.20 18.88 31.61
CA LEU A 112 7.03 19.18 32.78
C LEU A 112 6.38 18.66 34.08
N ALA A 113 5.09 18.84 34.26
CA ALA A 113 4.36 18.31 35.41
C ALA A 113 4.40 16.78 35.45
N TYR A 114 4.19 16.14 34.28
CA TYR A 114 4.35 14.71 34.12
C TYR A 114 5.78 14.26 34.46
N GLY A 115 6.82 14.92 33.95
CA GLY A 115 8.20 14.59 34.22
C GLY A 115 8.59 14.66 35.71
N ARG A 116 8.01 15.61 36.48
CA ARG A 116 8.16 15.67 37.94
C ARG A 116 7.58 14.44 38.65
N ARG A 117 6.45 13.91 38.16
CA ARG A 117 5.86 12.66 38.67
C ARG A 117 6.75 11.43 38.33
N VAL A 118 7.33 11.41 37.13
CA VAL A 118 8.34 10.38 36.76
C VAL A 118 9.53 10.41 37.72
N ARG A 119 10.08 11.62 38.00
CA ARG A 119 11.17 11.80 38.95
C ARG A 119 10.80 11.35 40.37
N ALA A 120 9.57 11.61 40.78
CA ALA A 120 9.06 11.17 42.07
C ALA A 120 8.73 9.65 42.12
N ARG A 121 8.86 8.95 41.00
CA ARG A 121 8.49 7.52 40.82
C ARG A 121 7.00 7.22 41.04
N GLU A 122 6.16 8.21 40.84
CA GLU A 122 4.70 8.05 40.89
C GLU A 122 4.16 7.38 39.63
N VAL A 123 4.83 7.61 38.50
CA VAL A 123 4.51 7.02 37.16
C VAL A 123 5.82 6.63 36.50
N GLY A 124 5.76 5.68 35.55
CA GLY A 124 6.89 5.36 34.67
C GLY A 124 7.00 6.32 33.51
N PRO A 125 8.17 6.37 32.80
CA PRO A 125 8.31 7.09 31.54
C PRO A 125 7.37 6.52 30.47
N ASP A 126 6.62 7.40 29.82
CA ASP A 126 5.77 7.06 28.66
C ASP A 126 6.56 7.23 27.36
N TYR A 127 7.24 6.17 26.96
CA TYR A 127 8.13 6.18 25.81
C TYR A 127 7.40 6.29 24.47
N GLU A 128 6.13 5.95 24.43
CA GLU A 128 5.29 6.00 23.23
C GLU A 128 4.51 7.31 23.13
N GLY A 129 3.89 7.74 24.24
CA GLY A 129 2.99 8.90 24.26
C GLY A 129 3.71 10.26 24.29
N VAL A 130 4.99 10.31 24.70
CA VAL A 130 5.79 11.54 24.73
C VAL A 130 7.03 11.40 23.85
N PRO A 131 7.00 11.89 22.60
CA PRO A 131 8.00 11.56 21.59
C PRO A 131 9.38 12.21 21.80
N MET A 132 9.47 13.39 22.41
CA MET A 132 10.71 14.14 22.67
C MET A 132 11.58 14.38 21.42
N THR A 133 10.97 14.74 20.31
CA THR A 133 11.64 14.91 19.01
C THR A 133 11.89 16.36 18.64
N ARG A 134 11.16 17.31 19.24
CA ARG A 134 11.08 18.69 18.78
C ARG A 134 12.41 19.40 18.71
N ARG A 135 13.28 19.26 19.72
CA ARG A 135 14.60 19.92 19.71
C ARG A 135 15.46 19.49 18.52
N LEU A 136 15.42 18.19 18.18
CA LEU A 136 16.15 17.69 17.04
C LEU A 136 15.54 18.21 15.72
N LEU A 137 14.21 18.21 15.61
CA LEU A 137 13.52 18.70 14.41
C LEU A 137 13.80 20.19 14.18
N ASP A 138 13.76 21.02 15.22
CA ASP A 138 14.07 22.45 15.14
C ASP A 138 15.54 22.71 14.71
N ALA A 139 16.45 21.79 15.03
CA ALA A 139 17.87 21.87 14.62
C ALA A 139 18.13 21.26 13.23
N SER A 140 17.17 20.51 12.65
CA SER A 140 17.40 19.77 11.40
C SER A 140 17.19 20.66 10.17
N ARG A 141 18.07 20.53 9.16
CA ARG A 141 17.86 21.18 7.85
C ARG A 141 16.79 20.50 7.03
N ALA A 142 16.72 19.17 7.10
CA ALA A 142 15.73 18.34 6.41
C ALA A 142 15.59 17.01 7.14
N VAL A 143 14.50 16.30 6.86
CA VAL A 143 14.21 15.00 7.49
C VAL A 143 13.88 13.96 6.41
N ILE A 144 14.36 12.73 6.60
CA ILE A 144 13.97 11.54 5.85
C ILE A 144 13.24 10.59 6.78
N VAL A 145 12.15 10.02 6.32
CA VAL A 145 11.36 9.00 7.02
C VAL A 145 11.01 7.85 6.08
N HIS A 146 10.55 6.71 6.62
CA HIS A 146 10.33 5.50 5.82
C HIS A 146 8.85 5.19 5.53
N SER A 147 7.90 5.91 6.14
CA SER A 147 6.47 5.68 6.01
C SER A 147 5.68 6.99 6.02
N ARG A 148 4.42 6.94 5.57
CA ARG A 148 3.48 8.07 5.67
C ARG A 148 3.19 8.39 7.14
N PHE A 149 2.93 7.35 7.94
CA PHE A 149 2.72 7.49 9.39
C PHE A 149 3.83 8.32 10.04
N MET A 150 5.10 8.02 9.71
CA MET A 150 6.24 8.80 10.19
C MET A 150 6.24 10.23 9.66
N ALA A 151 5.93 10.43 8.38
CA ALA A 151 5.86 11.77 7.79
C ALA A 151 4.80 12.63 8.50
N ASP A 152 3.62 12.07 8.75
CA ASP A 152 2.53 12.73 9.46
C ASP A 152 2.90 13.05 10.91
N ALA A 153 3.56 12.11 11.61
CA ALA A 153 4.06 12.32 12.96
C ALA A 153 5.06 13.48 13.04
N ILE A 154 6.01 13.56 12.10
CA ILE A 154 7.02 14.63 12.02
C ILE A 154 6.35 15.98 11.69
N ARG A 155 5.38 16.00 10.78
CA ARG A 155 4.59 17.22 10.48
C ARG A 155 3.76 17.67 11.68
N LYS A 156 3.11 16.73 12.38
CA LYS A 156 2.34 17.00 13.60
C LYS A 156 3.23 17.53 14.74
N ALA A 157 4.49 17.08 14.83
CA ALA A 157 5.47 17.62 15.76
C ALA A 157 5.93 19.05 15.41
N GLY A 158 5.46 19.64 14.30
CA GLY A 158 5.69 21.03 13.91
C GLY A 158 6.84 21.25 12.94
N PHE A 159 7.45 20.20 12.38
CA PHE A 159 8.52 20.35 11.39
C PHE A 159 7.99 20.89 10.05
N ALA A 160 8.42 22.09 9.66
CA ALA A 160 8.02 22.75 8.40
C ALA A 160 9.08 22.63 7.28
N GLY A 161 10.27 22.11 7.58
CA GLY A 161 11.37 21.98 6.61
C GLY A 161 11.15 20.90 5.54
N PRO A 162 12.12 20.71 4.62
CA PRO A 162 12.09 19.65 3.62
C PRO A 162 11.97 18.26 4.27
N LEU A 163 11.00 17.48 3.82
CA LEU A 163 10.70 16.14 4.34
C LEU A 163 10.52 15.18 3.17
N ALA A 164 11.33 14.12 3.14
CA ALA A 164 11.23 13.06 2.15
C ALA A 164 10.74 11.75 2.79
N ARG A 165 9.80 11.08 2.13
CA ARG A 165 9.44 9.70 2.43
C ARG A 165 10.22 8.78 1.49
N ILE A 166 11.22 8.10 2.00
CA ILE A 166 12.03 7.13 1.25
C ILE A 166 11.84 5.76 1.89
N PRO A 167 11.28 4.74 1.19
CA PRO A 167 11.11 3.41 1.74
C PRO A 167 12.39 2.85 2.33
N HIS A 168 12.26 2.09 3.42
CA HIS A 168 13.41 1.40 4.01
C HIS A 168 13.93 0.33 3.05
N GLY A 169 15.24 0.29 2.82
CA GLY A 169 15.87 -0.71 1.97
C GLY A 169 15.70 -2.13 2.54
N ALA A 170 15.46 -3.09 1.68
CA ALA A 170 15.25 -4.47 2.07
C ALA A 170 16.36 -5.39 1.58
N TRP A 171 16.67 -6.41 2.39
CA TRP A 171 17.61 -7.45 2.00
C TRP A 171 16.86 -8.58 1.30
N ILE A 172 17.48 -9.12 0.24
CA ILE A 172 17.03 -10.33 -0.46
C ILE A 172 18.11 -11.39 -0.22
N PRO A 173 18.17 -11.95 1.00
CA PRO A 173 19.23 -12.88 1.34
C PRO A 173 19.02 -14.24 0.66
N ALA A 174 20.11 -14.93 0.38
CA ALA A 174 20.11 -16.35 0.03
C ALA A 174 20.37 -17.17 1.29
N ALA A 175 19.59 -18.24 1.49
CA ALA A 175 19.81 -19.19 2.59
C ALA A 175 19.33 -20.58 2.17
N ASP A 176 20.03 -21.61 2.65
CA ASP A 176 19.61 -22.99 2.46
C ASP A 176 18.48 -23.35 3.44
N ARG A 177 17.25 -23.26 2.94
CA ARG A 177 16.04 -23.62 3.70
C ARG A 177 16.12 -25.01 4.31
N MET A 178 16.57 -26.01 3.55
CA MET A 178 16.56 -27.40 4.00
C MET A 178 17.61 -27.68 5.06
N ALA A 179 18.79 -27.08 4.98
CA ALA A 179 19.82 -27.21 6.01
C ALA A 179 19.29 -26.76 7.38
N TYR A 180 18.56 -25.65 7.44
CA TYR A 180 18.00 -25.13 8.69
C TYR A 180 16.76 -25.92 9.16
N ARG A 181 15.96 -26.46 8.25
CA ARG A 181 14.88 -27.39 8.60
C ARG A 181 15.45 -28.68 9.24
N THR A 182 16.51 -29.23 8.66
CA THR A 182 17.22 -30.40 9.22
C THR A 182 17.77 -30.12 10.63
N ARG A 183 18.36 -28.94 10.88
CA ARG A 183 18.80 -28.51 12.23
C ARG A 183 17.64 -28.45 13.25
N LEU A 184 16.43 -28.18 12.77
CA LEU A 184 15.22 -28.16 13.57
C LEU A 184 14.59 -29.56 13.73
N GLY A 185 15.07 -30.58 13.00
CA GLY A 185 14.50 -31.93 12.95
C GLY A 185 13.18 -31.96 12.16
N LEU A 186 13.01 -31.10 11.15
CA LEU A 186 11.81 -30.97 10.34
C LEU A 186 12.06 -31.43 8.91
N ASP A 187 11.07 -32.09 8.33
CA ASP A 187 11.02 -32.39 6.92
C ASP A 187 10.51 -31.19 6.10
N GLU A 188 10.45 -31.31 4.77
CA GLU A 188 9.97 -30.26 3.88
C GLU A 188 8.49 -29.95 4.07
N SER A 189 7.67 -30.93 4.44
CA SER A 189 6.22 -30.85 4.50
C SER A 189 5.68 -30.29 5.83
N THR A 190 6.47 -30.33 6.90
CA THR A 190 6.06 -29.83 8.24
C THR A 190 5.84 -28.31 8.21
N PRO A 191 4.64 -27.76 8.42
CA PRO A 191 4.44 -26.32 8.45
C PRO A 191 5.21 -25.67 9.61
N LEU A 192 5.95 -24.59 9.30
CA LEU A 192 6.78 -23.89 10.27
C LEU A 192 6.43 -22.39 10.31
N ILE A 193 6.02 -21.94 11.49
CA ILE A 193 5.72 -20.54 11.80
C ILE A 193 6.91 -19.94 12.56
N GLY A 194 7.26 -18.68 12.27
CA GLY A 194 8.37 -18.01 12.94
C GLY A 194 8.03 -16.65 13.52
N VAL A 195 8.60 -16.34 14.69
CA VAL A 195 8.63 -14.99 15.30
C VAL A 195 10.08 -14.59 15.47
N PHE A 196 10.47 -13.41 14.99
CA PHE A 196 11.88 -13.02 14.88
C PHE A 196 12.22 -11.67 15.52
N GLY A 197 13.46 -11.57 16.05
CA GLY A 197 14.03 -10.37 16.67
C GLY A 197 13.75 -10.31 18.16
N PHE A 198 14.18 -9.24 18.83
CA PHE A 198 14.10 -9.12 20.28
C PHE A 198 12.69 -9.40 20.82
N LEU A 199 12.56 -10.42 21.70
CA LEU A 199 11.25 -10.95 22.11
C LEU A 199 10.69 -10.13 23.30
N LYS A 200 9.92 -9.09 22.96
CA LYS A 200 9.24 -8.18 23.91
C LYS A 200 7.72 -8.30 23.83
N PRO A 201 6.98 -7.86 24.89
CA PRO A 201 5.50 -7.92 24.90
C PRO A 201 4.84 -7.24 23.69
N TYR A 202 5.34 -6.07 23.26
CA TYR A 202 4.78 -5.32 22.15
C TYR A 202 4.77 -6.11 20.81
N LYS A 203 5.52 -7.21 20.71
CA LYS A 203 5.48 -8.13 19.56
C LYS A 203 4.31 -9.10 19.56
N ARG A 204 3.39 -8.93 20.46
CA ARG A 204 2.15 -9.73 20.52
C ARG A 204 2.39 -11.25 20.59
N ILE A 205 3.46 -11.63 21.33
CA ILE A 205 3.90 -13.04 21.41
C ILE A 205 2.88 -13.87 22.19
N ALA A 206 2.29 -13.33 23.25
CA ALA A 206 1.30 -14.03 24.05
C ALA A 206 0.03 -14.33 23.23
N GLU A 207 -0.44 -13.36 22.47
CA GLU A 207 -1.57 -13.45 21.54
C GLU A 207 -1.28 -14.50 20.45
N SER A 208 -0.09 -14.43 19.85
CA SER A 208 0.38 -15.37 18.85
C SER A 208 0.42 -16.82 19.39
N LEU A 209 0.91 -17.02 20.60
CA LEU A 209 0.96 -18.35 21.23
C LEU A 209 -0.44 -18.90 21.57
N ARG A 210 -1.38 -18.03 22.00
CA ARG A 210 -2.77 -18.45 22.26
C ARG A 210 -3.49 -18.83 20.97
N ALA A 211 -3.33 -18.05 19.90
CA ALA A 211 -3.84 -18.40 18.58
C ALA A 211 -3.21 -19.70 18.04
N PHE A 212 -1.89 -19.86 18.20
CA PHE A 212 -1.17 -21.07 17.81
C PHE A 212 -1.65 -22.33 18.56
N ARG A 213 -1.95 -22.21 19.85
CA ARG A 213 -2.55 -23.31 20.63
C ARG A 213 -3.89 -23.77 20.04
N ARG A 214 -4.70 -22.85 19.55
CA ARG A 214 -5.97 -23.17 18.90
C ARG A 214 -5.73 -23.89 17.57
N LEU A 215 -4.75 -23.44 16.78
CA LEU A 215 -4.36 -24.06 15.51
C LEU A 215 -3.94 -25.52 15.70
N LEU A 216 -3.18 -25.83 16.75
CA LEU A 216 -2.72 -27.20 17.04
C LEU A 216 -3.85 -28.22 17.30
N ARG A 217 -5.06 -27.77 17.60
CA ARG A 217 -6.24 -28.65 17.69
C ARG A 217 -6.73 -29.16 16.35
N LEU A 218 -6.45 -28.38 15.29
CA LEU A 218 -6.80 -28.71 13.90
C LEU A 218 -5.62 -29.35 13.18
N GLU A 219 -4.42 -28.81 13.40
CA GLU A 219 -3.18 -29.15 12.71
C GLU A 219 -2.06 -29.46 13.73
N PRO A 220 -2.07 -30.68 14.38
CA PRO A 220 -1.14 -31.03 15.47
C PRO A 220 0.34 -31.06 15.04
N GLY A 221 0.60 -31.23 13.72
CA GLY A 221 1.95 -31.30 13.15
C GLY A 221 2.68 -29.98 13.04
N VAL A 222 1.98 -28.85 13.14
CA VAL A 222 2.58 -27.51 12.97
C VAL A 222 3.61 -27.22 14.05
N LYS A 223 4.70 -26.57 13.66
CA LYS A 223 5.77 -26.14 14.57
C LYS A 223 5.93 -24.62 14.54
N MET A 224 6.44 -24.07 15.65
CA MET A 224 6.74 -22.66 15.77
C MET A 224 8.16 -22.45 16.33
N VAL A 225 8.89 -21.48 15.78
CA VAL A 225 10.18 -21.04 16.30
C VAL A 225 10.10 -19.60 16.77
N LEU A 226 10.70 -19.28 17.91
CA LEU A 226 10.89 -17.96 18.45
C LEU A 226 12.40 -17.68 18.46
N ALA A 227 12.88 -16.83 17.54
CA ALA A 227 14.29 -16.53 17.35
C ALA A 227 14.60 -15.09 17.81
N GLY A 228 15.29 -14.99 18.95
CA GLY A 228 15.70 -13.71 19.54
C GLY A 228 15.85 -13.83 21.05
N GLU A 229 16.48 -12.82 21.61
CA GLU A 229 16.68 -12.73 23.07
C GLU A 229 15.37 -12.32 23.75
N PRO A 230 14.88 -13.08 24.73
CA PRO A 230 13.68 -12.70 25.48
C PRO A 230 13.99 -11.53 26.41
N HIS A 231 13.01 -10.62 26.56
CA HIS A 231 13.12 -9.55 27.55
C HIS A 231 13.08 -10.15 28.98
N PRO A 232 13.95 -9.67 29.91
CA PRO A 232 14.01 -10.22 31.27
C PRO A 232 12.67 -10.23 32.03
N GLU A 233 11.85 -9.22 31.81
CA GLU A 233 10.54 -9.07 32.45
C GLU A 233 9.40 -9.79 31.69
N PHE A 234 9.71 -10.47 30.58
CA PHE A 234 8.73 -11.22 29.79
C PHE A 234 9.15 -12.68 29.64
N PRO A 235 8.87 -13.53 30.65
CA PRO A 235 9.32 -14.92 30.70
C PRO A 235 8.50 -15.80 29.72
N ILE A 236 8.97 -15.99 28.51
CA ILE A 236 8.32 -16.82 27.46
C ILE A 236 8.28 -18.31 27.83
N PRO A 237 9.34 -18.97 28.41
CA PRO A 237 9.28 -20.38 28.73
C PRO A 237 8.13 -20.78 29.66
N PRO A 238 7.82 -20.06 30.76
CA PRO A 238 6.64 -20.33 31.56
C PRO A 238 5.32 -20.20 30.78
N LEU A 239 5.20 -19.20 29.90
CA LEU A 239 4.01 -19.01 29.06
C LEU A 239 3.82 -20.19 28.08
N VAL A 240 4.88 -20.66 27.43
CA VAL A 240 4.85 -21.83 26.54
C VAL A 240 4.39 -23.06 27.29
N ARG A 241 4.90 -23.29 28.52
CA ARG A 241 4.48 -24.42 29.36
C ARG A 241 3.02 -24.30 29.80
N SER A 242 2.58 -23.13 30.24
CA SER A 242 1.19 -22.94 30.71
C SER A 242 0.15 -23.14 29.61
N LEU A 243 0.56 -22.97 28.34
CA LEU A 243 -0.27 -23.22 27.17
C LEU A 243 -0.13 -24.63 26.60
N ASP A 244 0.68 -25.50 27.22
CA ASP A 244 0.97 -26.87 26.76
C ASP A 244 1.56 -26.93 25.35
N LEU A 245 2.49 -26.01 25.06
CA LEU A 245 3.08 -25.81 23.72
C LEU A 245 4.54 -26.33 23.63
N SER A 246 5.08 -26.97 24.69
CA SER A 246 6.49 -27.34 24.76
C SER A 246 6.95 -28.30 23.67
N ALA A 247 6.06 -29.14 23.14
CA ALA A 247 6.35 -30.06 22.05
C ALA A 247 6.36 -29.40 20.65
N ASN A 248 5.73 -28.22 20.49
CA ASN A 248 5.51 -27.58 19.21
C ASN A 248 6.21 -26.22 19.05
N VAL A 249 6.64 -25.61 20.18
CA VAL A 249 7.33 -24.30 20.18
C VAL A 249 8.78 -24.47 20.58
N ARG A 250 9.70 -23.97 19.76
CA ARG A 250 11.14 -23.98 20.02
C ARG A 250 11.68 -22.58 20.20
N LEU A 251 12.32 -22.31 21.32
CA LEU A 251 13.03 -21.07 21.61
C LEU A 251 14.48 -21.18 21.13
N LEU A 252 14.94 -20.33 20.24
CA LEU A 252 16.30 -20.36 19.69
C LEU A 252 17.26 -19.41 20.43
N GLY A 253 16.72 -18.46 21.23
CA GLY A 253 17.54 -17.43 21.86
C GLY A 253 18.14 -16.45 20.85
N PHE A 254 19.20 -15.77 21.27
CA PHE A 254 19.96 -14.90 20.36
C PHE A 254 20.57 -15.74 19.24
N THR A 255 20.38 -15.31 17.99
CA THR A 255 20.90 -15.96 16.79
C THR A 255 21.75 -14.97 15.99
N PRO A 256 23.00 -15.30 15.63
CA PRO A 256 23.81 -14.51 14.67
C PRO A 256 23.04 -14.31 13.36
N ILE A 257 23.38 -13.25 12.62
CA ILE A 257 22.58 -12.83 11.45
C ILE A 257 22.46 -13.91 10.37
N GLU A 258 23.49 -14.72 10.16
CA GLU A 258 23.45 -15.83 9.19
C GLU A 258 22.45 -16.91 9.60
N ASP A 259 22.48 -17.33 10.87
CA ASP A 259 21.53 -18.30 11.42
C ASP A 259 20.13 -17.72 11.51
N PHE A 260 20.00 -16.42 11.84
CA PHE A 260 18.73 -15.71 11.85
C PHE A 260 18.06 -15.76 10.47
N VAL A 261 18.82 -15.45 9.43
CA VAL A 261 18.34 -15.51 8.03
C VAL A 261 18.01 -16.95 7.63
N GLY A 262 18.83 -17.91 8.02
CA GLY A 262 18.61 -19.33 7.75
C GLY A 262 17.33 -19.88 8.41
N TYR A 263 17.10 -19.57 9.68
CA TYR A 263 15.83 -19.96 10.35
C TYR A 263 14.63 -19.22 9.78
N LEU A 264 14.79 -17.97 9.40
CA LEU A 264 13.75 -17.21 8.71
C LEU A 264 13.39 -17.85 7.35
N ALA A 265 14.41 -18.28 6.59
CA ALA A 265 14.23 -19.00 5.33
C ALA A 265 13.56 -20.38 5.52
N ALA A 266 13.80 -21.05 6.66
CA ALA A 266 13.18 -22.33 7.01
C ALA A 266 11.67 -22.22 7.22
N CYS A 267 11.16 -21.07 7.65
CA CYS A 267 9.73 -20.84 7.90
C CYS A 267 8.90 -20.80 6.63
N ASP A 268 7.62 -21.09 6.76
CA ASP A 268 6.58 -20.90 5.76
C ASP A 268 5.83 -19.58 6.01
N ILE A 269 5.55 -19.30 7.27
CA ILE A 269 4.78 -18.16 7.75
C ILE A 269 5.61 -17.41 8.80
N VAL A 270 5.55 -16.08 8.77
CA VAL A 270 6.23 -15.23 9.75
C VAL A 270 5.23 -14.31 10.43
N LEU A 271 5.21 -14.30 11.75
CA LEU A 271 4.47 -13.33 12.55
C LEU A 271 5.38 -12.16 12.89
N ASN A 272 5.06 -10.99 12.37
CA ASN A 272 5.74 -9.73 12.67
C ASN A 272 4.77 -8.70 13.26
N LEU A 273 4.02 -9.15 14.27
CA LEU A 273 3.02 -8.33 14.96
C LEU A 273 3.66 -7.31 15.89
N ARG A 274 3.05 -6.14 16.04
CA ARG A 274 3.54 -5.08 16.92
C ARG A 274 2.43 -4.16 17.40
N TYR A 275 2.34 -4.00 18.72
CA TYR A 275 1.49 -3.00 19.35
C TYR A 275 1.90 -2.77 20.81
N PRO A 276 2.06 -1.51 21.27
CA PRO A 276 2.03 -0.27 20.47
C PRO A 276 3.21 -0.15 19.50
N THR A 277 3.13 0.81 18.58
CA THR A 277 4.19 1.15 17.62
C THR A 277 4.45 2.66 17.63
N VAL A 278 5.71 3.02 17.46
CA VAL A 278 6.17 4.39 17.27
C VAL A 278 6.61 4.65 15.81
N GLY A 279 6.11 3.84 14.87
CA GLY A 279 6.38 3.99 13.43
C GLY A 279 7.73 3.42 12.98
N GLU A 280 8.35 2.59 13.80
CA GLU A 280 9.63 1.95 13.48
C GLU A 280 9.55 1.03 12.27
N SER A 281 10.61 1.02 11.45
CA SER A 281 10.79 0.02 10.39
C SER A 281 11.33 -1.29 10.94
N SER A 282 10.87 -2.42 10.38
CA SER A 282 11.27 -3.75 10.86
C SER A 282 12.21 -4.46 9.89
N GLY A 283 13.50 -4.52 10.21
CA GLY A 283 14.48 -5.27 9.43
C GLY A 283 14.19 -6.78 9.32
N SER A 284 13.55 -7.39 10.36
CA SER A 284 13.09 -8.79 10.28
C SER A 284 11.93 -8.97 9.32
N LEU A 285 10.99 -8.03 9.29
CA LEU A 285 9.89 -8.00 8.31
C LEU A 285 10.43 -7.95 6.89
N LEU A 286 11.27 -6.96 6.60
CA LEU A 286 11.78 -6.75 5.24
C LEU A 286 12.63 -7.94 4.75
N ARG A 287 13.38 -8.62 5.64
CA ARG A 287 14.07 -9.87 5.30
C ARG A 287 13.10 -11.02 5.04
N ALA A 288 11.99 -11.12 5.81
CA ALA A 288 10.96 -12.12 5.58
C ALA A 288 10.29 -11.93 4.21
N LEU A 289 9.93 -10.69 3.88
CA LEU A 289 9.36 -10.33 2.57
C LEU A 289 10.36 -10.60 1.44
N GLY A 290 11.63 -10.23 1.60
CA GLY A 290 12.71 -10.50 0.64
C GLY A 290 12.98 -11.99 0.42
N LEU A 291 12.74 -12.84 1.44
CA LEU A 291 12.79 -14.30 1.35
C LEU A 291 11.49 -14.90 0.76
N GLY A 292 10.52 -14.10 0.42
CA GLY A 292 9.25 -14.56 -0.13
C GLY A 292 8.39 -15.33 0.87
N LYS A 293 8.36 -14.89 2.14
CA LYS A 293 7.54 -15.53 3.19
C LYS A 293 6.16 -14.88 3.27
N ALA A 294 5.15 -15.69 3.60
CA ALA A 294 3.86 -15.16 4.02
C ALA A 294 4.02 -14.50 5.40
N VAL A 295 3.63 -13.22 5.50
CA VAL A 295 3.84 -12.45 6.72
C VAL A 295 2.53 -11.88 7.24
N LEU A 296 2.30 -12.01 8.56
CA LEU A 296 1.26 -11.31 9.28
C LEU A 296 1.87 -10.10 9.98
N VAL A 297 1.24 -8.93 9.84
CA VAL A 297 1.61 -7.69 10.52
C VAL A 297 0.41 -7.12 11.27
N SER A 298 0.64 -6.33 12.32
CA SER A 298 -0.45 -5.57 12.95
C SER A 298 -0.89 -4.43 12.05
N ASP A 299 -2.19 -4.21 11.92
CA ASP A 299 -2.77 -3.13 11.11
C ASP A 299 -2.72 -1.80 11.87
N VAL A 300 -1.50 -1.34 12.14
CA VAL A 300 -1.23 -0.10 12.88
C VAL A 300 0.02 0.61 12.38
N GLY A 301 0.00 1.94 12.41
CA GLY A 301 1.15 2.78 12.09
C GLY A 301 1.76 2.44 10.71
N ALA A 302 3.07 2.39 10.64
CA ALA A 302 3.80 2.06 9.41
C ALA A 302 3.53 0.64 8.87
N PHE A 303 3.08 -0.30 9.72
CA PHE A 303 2.80 -1.68 9.32
C PHE A 303 1.47 -1.80 8.57
N GLY A 304 0.48 -0.94 8.87
CA GLY A 304 -0.76 -0.84 8.12
C GLY A 304 -0.62 -0.30 6.69
N GLU A 305 0.53 0.32 6.35
CA GLU A 305 0.78 0.88 5.02
C GLU A 305 1.24 -0.14 3.97
N PHE A 306 1.63 -1.36 4.37
CA PHE A 306 1.99 -2.40 3.40
C PHE A 306 0.76 -2.77 2.57
N PRO A 307 0.92 -3.06 1.26
CA PRO A 307 -0.19 -3.52 0.43
C PRO A 307 -0.81 -4.83 0.96
N ASP A 308 -2.13 -5.00 0.81
CA ASP A 308 -2.85 -6.17 1.32
C ASP A 308 -2.46 -7.48 0.62
N ASP A 309 -1.90 -7.38 -0.58
CA ASP A 309 -1.37 -8.51 -1.32
C ASP A 309 0.11 -8.83 -1.00
N VAL A 310 0.71 -8.08 -0.07
CA VAL A 310 2.10 -8.25 0.41
C VAL A 310 2.14 -8.79 1.84
N CYS A 311 1.26 -8.32 2.72
CA CYS A 311 1.15 -8.75 4.11
C CYS A 311 -0.31 -8.94 4.51
N LEU A 312 -0.59 -9.98 5.33
CA LEU A 312 -1.88 -10.09 6.01
C LEU A 312 -1.90 -9.19 7.24
N LYS A 313 -2.90 -8.33 7.32
CA LYS A 313 -3.04 -7.33 8.38
C LYS A 313 -3.94 -7.85 9.50
N VAL A 314 -3.44 -7.83 10.72
CA VAL A 314 -4.16 -8.21 11.94
C VAL A 314 -4.56 -6.95 12.68
N ARG A 315 -5.85 -6.73 12.88
CA ARG A 315 -6.34 -5.61 13.68
C ARG A 315 -5.99 -5.81 15.15
N VAL A 316 -5.67 -4.73 15.82
CA VAL A 316 -5.37 -4.74 17.26
C VAL A 316 -6.64 -4.37 18.04
N ASP A 317 -7.53 -5.32 18.18
CA ASP A 317 -8.79 -5.19 18.88
C ASP A 317 -9.13 -6.49 19.65
N ALA A 318 -10.36 -6.62 20.13
CA ALA A 318 -10.81 -7.81 20.85
C ALA A 318 -10.79 -9.10 19.99
N ALA A 319 -10.76 -8.99 18.67
CA ALA A 319 -10.72 -10.11 17.73
C ALA A 319 -9.29 -10.45 17.24
N GLU A 320 -8.25 -9.81 17.79
CA GLU A 320 -6.86 -10.00 17.35
C GLU A 320 -6.43 -11.49 17.34
N GLU A 321 -6.69 -12.21 18.42
CA GLU A 321 -6.32 -13.63 18.53
C GLU A 321 -7.12 -14.52 17.56
N ASP A 322 -8.38 -14.18 17.32
CA ASP A 322 -9.22 -14.88 16.35
C ASP A 322 -8.68 -14.65 14.92
N GLN A 323 -8.32 -13.44 14.59
CA GLN A 323 -7.74 -13.12 13.28
C GLN A 323 -6.37 -13.79 13.06
N ILE A 324 -5.49 -13.80 14.08
CA ILE A 324 -4.21 -14.51 13.99
C ILE A 324 -4.47 -16.00 13.74
N PHE A 325 -5.40 -16.60 14.49
CA PHE A 325 -5.75 -18.02 14.33
C PHE A 325 -6.29 -18.30 12.92
N GLU A 326 -7.22 -17.50 12.41
CA GLU A 326 -7.83 -17.69 11.08
C GLU A 326 -6.79 -17.58 9.97
N TYR A 327 -5.91 -16.58 10.03
CA TYR A 327 -4.84 -16.44 9.04
C TYR A 327 -3.83 -17.59 9.12
N LEU A 328 -3.44 -18.03 10.31
CA LEU A 328 -2.55 -19.16 10.44
C LEU A 328 -3.19 -20.46 9.93
N ASN A 329 -4.47 -20.68 10.25
CA ASN A 329 -5.22 -21.83 9.77
C ASN A 329 -5.32 -21.82 8.24
N LEU A 330 -5.62 -20.66 7.62
CA LEU A 330 -5.63 -20.49 6.17
C LEU A 330 -4.30 -20.87 5.54
N LEU A 331 -3.21 -20.27 6.01
CA LEU A 331 -1.88 -20.43 5.41
C LEU A 331 -1.29 -21.83 5.62
N VAL A 332 -1.65 -22.51 6.71
CA VAL A 332 -1.21 -23.88 7.00
C VAL A 332 -2.02 -24.89 6.18
N SER A 333 -3.35 -24.74 6.13
CA SER A 333 -4.21 -25.64 5.37
C SER A 333 -4.09 -25.46 3.85
N ARG A 334 -3.62 -24.28 3.39
CA ARG A 334 -3.43 -23.93 1.97
C ARG A 334 -2.03 -23.35 1.71
N PRO A 335 -1.00 -24.19 1.66
CA PRO A 335 0.38 -23.75 1.47
C PRO A 335 0.60 -22.98 0.14
N GLU A 336 -0.25 -23.17 -0.86
CA GLU A 336 -0.20 -22.43 -2.12
C GLU A 336 -0.55 -20.94 -1.91
N VAL A 337 -1.47 -20.61 -0.99
CA VAL A 337 -1.79 -19.23 -0.63
C VAL A 337 -0.57 -18.56 0.02
N ALA A 338 0.07 -19.25 0.96
CA ALA A 338 1.29 -18.74 1.60
C ALA A 338 2.41 -18.51 0.58
N ARG A 339 2.60 -19.42 -0.40
CA ARG A 339 3.59 -19.26 -1.46
C ARG A 339 3.25 -18.09 -2.39
N THR A 340 1.99 -17.90 -2.74
CA THR A 340 1.54 -16.81 -3.61
C THR A 340 1.75 -15.47 -2.93
N LEU A 341 1.32 -15.33 -1.67
CA LEU A 341 1.53 -14.12 -0.86
C LEU A 341 3.03 -13.80 -0.74
N GLY A 342 3.85 -14.80 -0.39
CA GLY A 342 5.30 -14.65 -0.29
C GLY A 342 5.95 -14.24 -1.61
N GLY A 343 5.49 -14.80 -2.74
CA GLY A 343 5.96 -14.42 -4.07
C GLY A 343 5.68 -12.96 -4.41
N ARG A 344 4.46 -12.46 -4.12
CA ARG A 344 4.09 -11.04 -4.27
C ARG A 344 4.89 -10.13 -3.34
N ALA A 345 5.08 -10.56 -2.10
CA ALA A 345 5.88 -9.83 -1.13
C ALA A 345 7.32 -9.63 -1.61
N ARG A 346 7.96 -10.66 -2.16
CA ARG A 346 9.29 -10.58 -2.72
C ARG A 346 9.35 -9.65 -3.93
N GLN A 347 8.41 -9.76 -4.87
CA GLN A 347 8.33 -8.87 -6.03
C GLN A 347 8.17 -7.40 -5.62
N TRP A 348 7.33 -7.14 -4.62
CA TRP A 348 7.15 -5.80 -4.08
C TRP A 348 8.45 -5.24 -3.48
N VAL A 349 9.17 -6.04 -2.68
CA VAL A 349 10.47 -5.66 -2.12
C VAL A 349 11.48 -5.35 -3.21
N GLU A 350 11.57 -6.20 -4.25
CA GLU A 350 12.49 -6.02 -5.38
C GLU A 350 12.20 -4.71 -6.15
N ARG A 351 10.93 -4.31 -6.23
CA ARG A 351 10.51 -3.09 -6.93
C ARG A 351 10.64 -1.84 -6.08
N GLU A 352 10.16 -1.86 -4.81
CA GLU A 352 10.00 -0.64 -4.01
C GLU A 352 11.11 -0.41 -3.00
N CYS A 353 11.75 -1.48 -2.50
CA CYS A 353 12.68 -1.44 -1.36
C CYS A 353 14.09 -1.84 -1.73
N ASN A 354 14.43 -1.92 -3.00
CA ASN A 354 15.77 -2.32 -3.42
C ASN A 354 16.80 -1.23 -3.07
N TRP A 355 17.97 -1.65 -2.60
CA TRP A 355 18.99 -0.75 -2.08
C TRP A 355 19.54 0.26 -3.10
N ASP A 356 19.59 -0.09 -4.39
CA ASP A 356 20.07 0.83 -5.43
C ASP A 356 19.06 1.96 -5.68
N LEU A 357 17.75 1.64 -5.65
CA LEU A 357 16.69 2.64 -5.74
C LEU A 357 16.67 3.54 -4.51
N VAL A 358 16.76 2.94 -3.31
CA VAL A 358 16.81 3.68 -2.05
C VAL A 358 18.01 4.63 -2.03
N ALA A 359 19.20 4.16 -2.37
CA ALA A 359 20.40 5.00 -2.42
C ALA A 359 20.27 6.16 -3.42
N ARG A 360 19.68 5.93 -4.60
CA ARG A 360 19.42 7.01 -5.57
C ARG A 360 18.47 8.07 -4.98
N ARG A 361 17.39 7.67 -4.32
CA ARG A 361 16.45 8.60 -3.66
C ARG A 361 17.17 9.43 -2.58
N TYR A 362 18.03 8.78 -1.78
CA TYR A 362 18.86 9.49 -0.79
C TYR A 362 19.81 10.50 -1.45
N ALA A 363 20.56 10.09 -2.47
CA ALA A 363 21.50 10.98 -3.18
C ALA A 363 20.78 12.18 -3.81
N SER A 364 19.64 11.96 -4.46
CA SER A 364 18.82 13.00 -5.06
C SER A 364 18.28 13.97 -4.01
N PHE A 365 17.73 13.47 -2.90
CA PHE A 365 17.23 14.33 -1.82
C PHE A 365 18.35 15.16 -1.18
N LEU A 366 19.47 14.54 -0.86
CA LEU A 366 20.65 15.24 -0.29
C LEU A 366 21.15 16.36 -1.21
N GLN A 367 21.16 16.10 -2.52
CA GLN A 367 21.56 17.11 -3.50
C GLN A 367 20.58 18.28 -3.55
N CYS A 368 19.26 18.00 -3.59
CA CYS A 368 18.24 19.05 -3.55
C CYS A 368 18.36 19.92 -2.29
N VAL A 369 18.56 19.30 -1.12
CA VAL A 369 18.74 20.02 0.15
C VAL A 369 20.02 20.88 0.13
N ALA A 370 21.12 20.36 -0.40
CA ALA A 370 22.38 21.11 -0.51
C ALA A 370 22.25 22.32 -1.44
N GLU A 371 21.48 22.19 -2.51
CA GLU A 371 21.24 23.24 -3.50
C GLU A 371 20.07 24.17 -3.14
N GLY A 372 19.34 23.91 -2.05
CA GLY A 372 18.16 24.68 -1.64
C GLY A 372 16.97 24.54 -2.59
N ARG A 373 16.87 23.42 -3.31
CA ARG A 373 15.78 23.09 -4.24
C ARG A 373 14.73 22.22 -3.58
N GLU A 374 13.49 22.33 -4.05
CA GLU A 374 12.44 21.39 -3.69
C GLU A 374 12.72 20.01 -4.31
N TRP A 375 12.48 18.96 -3.56
CA TRP A 375 12.69 17.58 -4.00
C TRP A 375 11.35 16.93 -4.39
N ALA A 376 11.34 16.28 -5.58
CA ALA A 376 10.26 15.43 -6.02
C ALA A 376 10.74 13.97 -6.13
N GLU A 377 9.89 13.01 -5.83
CA GLU A 377 10.25 11.58 -5.88
C GLU A 377 10.71 11.14 -7.30
N ALA A 378 10.21 11.81 -8.34
CA ALA A 378 10.62 11.61 -9.72
C ALA A 378 12.10 11.95 -10.00
N ASP A 379 12.73 12.80 -9.19
CA ASP A 379 14.14 13.21 -9.35
C ASP A 379 15.12 12.06 -9.11
N ALA A 380 14.66 10.95 -8.53
CA ALA A 380 15.46 9.77 -8.23
C ALA A 380 15.41 8.66 -9.30
N ALA A 381 14.71 8.89 -10.42
CA ALA A 381 14.66 7.93 -11.53
C ALA A 381 16.07 7.75 -12.18
N PRO A 382 16.45 6.53 -12.64
CA PRO A 382 17.72 6.32 -13.31
C PRO A 382 17.78 7.10 -14.62
N PRO A 383 18.97 7.65 -15.01
CA PRO A 383 19.13 8.23 -16.34
C PRO A 383 18.89 7.16 -17.38
N THR A 384 17.94 7.38 -18.29
CA THR A 384 17.61 6.50 -19.40
C THR A 384 18.78 6.40 -20.36
N THR A 385 19.32 5.20 -20.56
CA THR A 385 20.27 4.92 -21.65
C THR A 385 19.56 5.09 -23.01
N PRO A 386 20.18 5.77 -23.99
CA PRO A 386 19.55 6.03 -25.26
C PRO A 386 19.67 4.81 -26.17
N HIS A 387 18.62 3.97 -26.22
CA HIS A 387 18.34 3.10 -27.38
C HIS A 387 16.99 2.41 -27.23
N SER A 388 15.97 3.12 -27.64
CA SER A 388 14.69 2.72 -28.28
C SER A 388 13.81 3.97 -28.34
N PRO A 389 13.00 4.19 -29.37
CA PRO A 389 12.14 5.36 -29.40
C PRO A 389 11.20 5.31 -28.20
N GLN A 390 11.40 6.27 -27.31
CA GLN A 390 10.55 6.44 -26.14
C GLN A 390 9.12 6.74 -26.59
N PRO A 391 8.10 6.11 -26.00
CA PRO A 391 6.79 6.71 -25.99
C PRO A 391 6.90 8.06 -25.30
N THR A 392 6.30 9.07 -25.86
CA THR A 392 6.17 10.42 -25.29
C THR A 392 5.81 10.34 -23.81
N PRO A 393 6.39 11.17 -22.93
CA PRO A 393 6.10 11.12 -21.51
C PRO A 393 4.59 11.34 -21.30
N HIS A 394 3.91 10.33 -20.76
CA HIS A 394 2.54 10.47 -20.35
C HIS A 394 2.49 11.43 -19.16
N PRO A 395 1.57 12.40 -19.14
CA PRO A 395 1.32 13.19 -17.96
C PRO A 395 1.01 12.25 -16.78
N PRO A 396 1.34 12.64 -15.53
CA PRO A 396 1.07 11.81 -14.36
C PRO A 396 -0.43 11.45 -14.33
N PRO A 397 -0.78 10.27 -13.78
CA PRO A 397 -2.18 9.88 -13.65
C PRO A 397 -2.95 11.00 -12.93
N PRO A 398 -4.23 11.21 -13.27
CA PRO A 398 -5.03 12.28 -12.68
C PRO A 398 -4.96 12.19 -11.14
N THR A 399 -4.60 13.29 -10.51
CA THR A 399 -4.65 13.37 -9.05
C THR A 399 -6.10 13.28 -8.58
N PRO A 400 -6.37 12.84 -7.35
CA PRO A 400 -7.71 12.83 -6.78
C PRO A 400 -8.48 14.15 -6.96
N ASP A 401 -7.80 15.26 -6.93
CA ASP A 401 -8.39 16.57 -7.11
C ASP A 401 -8.77 16.88 -8.57
N TYR A 402 -8.25 16.12 -9.54
CA TYR A 402 -8.51 16.36 -10.96
C TYR A 402 -9.99 16.16 -11.33
N VAL A 403 -10.58 15.02 -10.92
CA VAL A 403 -12.01 14.72 -11.20
C VAL A 403 -12.92 15.74 -10.53
N LEU A 404 -12.62 16.10 -9.28
CA LEU A 404 -13.36 17.12 -8.55
C LEU A 404 -13.22 18.50 -9.16
N GLY A 405 -12.06 18.80 -9.76
CA GLY A 405 -11.79 20.04 -10.47
C GLY A 405 -12.73 20.29 -11.66
N TRP A 406 -13.16 19.22 -12.35
CA TRP A 406 -14.10 19.31 -13.48
C TRP A 406 -15.57 19.25 -13.08
N SER A 407 -15.87 19.05 -11.80
CA SER A 407 -17.23 18.95 -11.25
C SER A 407 -17.60 20.24 -10.51
N THR A 408 -17.78 21.34 -11.23
CA THR A 408 -17.99 22.68 -10.65
C THR A 408 -19.44 22.93 -10.23
N GLU A 409 -20.42 22.27 -10.85
CA GLU A 409 -21.82 22.36 -10.46
C GLU A 409 -22.12 21.56 -9.19
N PRO A 410 -22.95 22.04 -8.25
CA PRO A 410 -23.14 21.40 -6.95
C PRO A 410 -23.59 19.93 -7.01
N GLN A 411 -24.47 19.57 -7.94
CA GLN A 411 -24.93 18.18 -8.12
C GLN A 411 -23.85 17.30 -8.72
N ALA A 412 -23.11 17.80 -9.73
CA ALA A 412 -22.00 17.10 -10.36
C ALA A 412 -20.86 16.88 -9.34
N ARG A 413 -20.63 17.86 -8.48
CA ARG A 413 -19.61 17.78 -7.43
C ARG A 413 -19.96 16.73 -6.38
N LEU A 414 -21.20 16.73 -5.87
CA LEU A 414 -21.68 15.74 -4.91
C LEU A 414 -21.58 14.31 -5.50
N TYR A 415 -21.92 14.17 -6.78
CA TYR A 415 -21.77 12.88 -7.47
C TYR A 415 -20.30 12.47 -7.56
N ALA A 416 -19.42 13.39 -7.98
CA ALA A 416 -17.99 13.11 -8.09
C ALA A 416 -17.34 12.79 -6.73
N GLU A 417 -17.73 13.48 -5.66
CA GLU A 417 -17.29 13.20 -4.30
C GLU A 417 -17.76 11.80 -3.84
N THR A 418 -19.02 11.46 -4.09
CA THR A 418 -19.59 10.14 -3.71
C THR A 418 -18.96 8.98 -4.48
N HIS A 419 -18.58 9.19 -5.75
CA HIS A 419 -18.06 8.16 -6.65
C HIS A 419 -16.58 8.35 -7.00
N ARG A 420 -15.85 9.10 -6.20
CA ARG A 420 -14.45 9.48 -6.45
C ARG A 420 -13.58 8.28 -6.75
N SER A 421 -13.55 7.29 -5.84
CA SER A 421 -12.72 6.08 -5.99
C SER A 421 -13.03 5.34 -7.30
N ARG A 422 -14.29 5.29 -7.71
CA ARG A 422 -14.71 4.68 -8.96
C ARG A 422 -14.20 5.45 -10.18
N LEU A 423 -14.38 6.77 -10.19
CA LEU A 423 -13.95 7.63 -11.31
C LEU A 423 -12.43 7.61 -11.46
N GLU A 424 -11.69 7.65 -10.37
CA GLU A 424 -10.22 7.53 -10.36
C GLU A 424 -9.78 6.17 -10.90
N LYS A 425 -10.41 5.09 -10.42
CA LYS A 425 -10.11 3.73 -10.88
C LYS A 425 -10.43 3.55 -12.36
N THR A 426 -11.52 4.15 -12.85
CA THR A 426 -11.86 4.16 -14.27
C THR A 426 -10.75 4.83 -15.09
N LEU A 427 -10.27 6.01 -14.68
CA LEU A 427 -9.18 6.70 -15.37
C LEU A 427 -7.88 5.90 -15.39
N GLU A 428 -7.58 5.16 -14.32
CA GLU A 428 -6.38 4.31 -14.22
C GLU A 428 -6.35 3.18 -15.26
N ILE A 429 -7.52 2.63 -15.61
CA ILE A 429 -7.60 1.48 -16.51
C ILE A 429 -7.73 1.85 -18.00
N ILE A 430 -8.01 3.12 -18.32
CA ILE A 430 -8.13 3.58 -19.71
C ILE A 430 -6.76 3.52 -20.39
N PRO A 431 -6.61 2.79 -21.51
CA PRO A 431 -5.37 2.80 -22.28
C PRO A 431 -5.04 4.22 -22.77
N PRO A 432 -3.75 4.60 -22.80
CA PRO A 432 -3.36 5.89 -23.36
C PRO A 432 -3.61 5.93 -24.88
N GLY A 433 -4.02 7.10 -25.37
CA GLY A 433 -4.19 7.39 -26.79
C GLY A 433 -2.98 8.07 -27.41
N ALA A 434 -3.04 8.26 -28.72
CA ALA A 434 -2.11 9.08 -29.50
C ALA A 434 -2.84 10.30 -30.09
N PRO A 435 -2.13 11.36 -30.54
CA PRO A 435 -2.77 12.56 -31.14
C PRO A 435 -3.67 12.29 -32.35
N GLY A 436 -3.50 11.16 -33.03
CA GLY A 436 -4.38 10.73 -34.11
C GLY A 436 -5.53 9.81 -33.69
N ASP A 437 -5.61 9.45 -32.41
CA ASP A 437 -6.62 8.52 -31.90
C ASP A 437 -7.88 9.25 -31.45
N ARG A 438 -9.03 8.58 -31.64
CA ARG A 438 -10.35 9.06 -31.24
C ARG A 438 -10.87 8.22 -30.06
N ALA A 439 -11.48 8.88 -29.08
CA ALA A 439 -12.17 8.25 -27.98
C ALA A 439 -13.64 8.67 -27.93
N LEU A 440 -14.49 7.72 -27.56
CA LEU A 440 -15.92 7.93 -27.28
C LEU A 440 -16.20 7.60 -25.82
N GLU A 441 -16.86 8.50 -25.09
CA GLU A 441 -17.42 8.21 -23.77
C GLU A 441 -18.95 8.11 -23.87
N MET A 442 -19.49 6.96 -23.57
CA MET A 442 -20.92 6.71 -23.51
C MET A 442 -21.45 7.15 -22.13
N GLY A 443 -22.60 7.83 -22.11
CA GLY A 443 -23.11 8.45 -20.89
C GLY A 443 -22.28 9.62 -20.40
N ALA A 444 -21.77 10.46 -21.30
CA ALA A 444 -20.80 11.52 -20.99
C ALA A 444 -21.37 12.64 -20.11
N TYR A 445 -20.97 12.65 -18.83
CA TYR A 445 -21.26 13.74 -17.87
C TYR A 445 -20.13 14.78 -17.76
N LEU A 446 -19.08 14.66 -18.56
CA LEU A 446 -17.89 15.53 -18.60
C LEU A 446 -17.06 15.56 -17.31
N GLN A 447 -17.18 14.57 -16.45
CA GLN A 447 -16.37 14.46 -15.22
C GLN A 447 -14.98 13.85 -15.47
N ILE A 448 -14.93 12.85 -16.37
CA ILE A 448 -13.69 12.18 -16.78
C ILE A 448 -13.36 12.43 -18.27
N THR A 449 -14.33 12.83 -19.07
CA THR A 449 -14.17 13.14 -20.51
C THR A 449 -12.99 14.06 -20.81
N PRO A 450 -12.77 15.18 -20.06
CA PRO A 450 -11.63 16.04 -20.29
C PRO A 450 -10.27 15.33 -20.16
N ALA A 451 -10.17 14.33 -19.27
CA ALA A 451 -8.93 13.59 -19.06
C ALA A 451 -8.50 12.79 -20.29
N LEU A 452 -9.44 12.32 -21.11
CA LEU A 452 -9.15 11.60 -22.34
C LEU A 452 -8.25 12.42 -23.27
N LYS A 453 -8.52 13.72 -23.38
CA LYS A 453 -7.73 14.63 -24.21
C LYS A 453 -6.52 15.19 -23.48
N THR A 454 -6.73 15.74 -22.26
CA THR A 454 -5.73 16.54 -21.56
C THR A 454 -4.67 15.67 -20.85
N ARG A 455 -4.99 14.42 -20.50
CA ARG A 455 -4.12 13.53 -19.72
C ARG A 455 -3.75 12.24 -20.47
N LEU A 456 -4.69 11.67 -21.23
CA LEU A 456 -4.50 10.38 -21.88
C LEU A 456 -4.09 10.49 -23.36
N GLY A 457 -4.05 11.71 -23.93
CA GLY A 457 -3.41 12.00 -25.22
C GLY A 457 -4.26 11.73 -26.46
N TYR A 458 -5.58 11.49 -26.33
CA TYR A 458 -6.46 11.35 -27.48
C TYR A 458 -6.62 12.69 -28.21
N GLY A 459 -6.48 12.69 -29.53
CA GLY A 459 -6.59 13.93 -30.34
C GLY A 459 -8.02 14.41 -30.49
N GLU A 460 -8.98 13.49 -30.60
CA GLU A 460 -10.42 13.79 -30.68
C GLU A 460 -11.18 13.01 -29.62
N VAL A 461 -12.09 13.68 -28.92
CA VAL A 461 -12.95 13.08 -27.89
C VAL A 461 -14.38 13.47 -28.17
N ARG A 462 -15.25 12.48 -28.24
CA ARG A 462 -16.70 12.67 -28.37
C ARG A 462 -17.42 12.02 -27.19
N GLY A 463 -18.58 12.57 -26.84
CA GLY A 463 -19.52 11.94 -25.94
C GLY A 463 -20.71 11.37 -26.69
N CYS A 464 -21.47 10.46 -26.06
CA CYS A 464 -22.84 10.20 -26.44
C CYS A 464 -23.75 10.10 -25.21
N TYR A 465 -25.02 10.31 -25.40
CA TYR A 465 -26.04 10.27 -24.36
C TYR A 465 -27.38 9.80 -24.90
N TYR A 466 -28.26 9.32 -24.02
CA TYR A 466 -29.64 8.96 -24.39
C TYR A 466 -30.42 10.20 -24.83
N GLY A 467 -31.09 10.11 -25.98
CA GLY A 467 -31.91 11.19 -26.53
C GLY A 467 -32.37 10.91 -27.96
N PRO A 468 -33.03 11.88 -28.62
CA PRO A 468 -33.53 11.74 -29.99
C PRO A 468 -32.38 11.50 -30.98
N ASP A 469 -32.47 10.42 -31.78
CA ASP A 469 -31.48 10.07 -32.80
C ASP A 469 -31.19 11.21 -33.77
N GLY A 470 -29.91 11.37 -34.08
CA GLY A 470 -29.40 12.38 -35.03
C GLY A 470 -29.26 13.80 -34.45
N GLN A 471 -29.55 14.04 -33.20
CA GLN A 471 -29.25 15.30 -32.53
C GLN A 471 -27.85 15.28 -31.91
N VAL A 472 -27.22 16.47 -31.87
CA VAL A 472 -25.89 16.66 -31.28
C VAL A 472 -25.95 17.84 -30.31
N ASP A 473 -25.59 17.58 -29.04
CA ASP A 473 -25.41 18.59 -28.02
C ASP A 473 -23.96 19.07 -28.02
N HIS A 474 -23.73 20.36 -28.12
CA HIS A 474 -22.40 20.92 -27.92
C HIS A 474 -22.21 21.29 -26.45
N ARG A 475 -21.40 20.53 -25.73
CA ARG A 475 -21.18 20.71 -24.30
C ARG A 475 -19.83 21.33 -24.00
N ARG A 476 -19.84 22.28 -23.05
CA ARG A 476 -18.64 22.95 -22.55
C ARG A 476 -18.62 22.90 -21.04
N VAL A 477 -17.45 22.60 -20.48
CA VAL A 477 -17.20 22.63 -19.04
C VAL A 477 -15.91 23.40 -18.75
N THR A 478 -15.90 24.11 -17.62
CA THR A 478 -14.72 24.84 -17.15
C THR A 478 -14.32 24.25 -15.81
N SER A 479 -13.05 23.89 -15.66
CA SER A 479 -12.53 23.38 -14.39
C SER A 479 -12.44 24.47 -13.32
N ALA A 480 -12.30 24.07 -12.06
CA ALA A 480 -12.06 24.98 -10.95
C ALA A 480 -10.77 25.81 -11.11
N GLU A 481 -9.81 25.30 -11.91
CA GLU A 481 -8.54 25.98 -12.24
C GLU A 481 -8.65 26.87 -13.48
N GLY A 482 -9.83 26.96 -14.12
CA GLY A 482 -10.09 27.78 -15.29
C GLY A 482 -9.75 27.13 -16.63
N GLU A 483 -9.38 25.85 -16.67
CA GLU A 483 -9.21 25.09 -17.90
C GLU A 483 -10.58 24.90 -18.58
N GLN A 484 -10.64 25.04 -19.91
CA GLN A 484 -11.86 24.84 -20.68
C GLN A 484 -11.77 23.57 -21.52
N PHE A 485 -12.84 22.78 -21.48
CA PHE A 485 -13.00 21.61 -22.33
C PHE A 485 -14.38 21.67 -23.00
N GLU A 486 -14.41 21.30 -24.28
CA GLU A 486 -15.65 21.19 -25.05
C GLU A 486 -15.62 19.93 -25.92
N CYS A 487 -16.75 19.31 -26.07
CA CYS A 487 -16.95 18.19 -27.00
C CYS A 487 -18.40 18.14 -27.47
N ASP A 488 -18.60 17.51 -28.61
CA ASP A 488 -19.90 17.14 -29.11
C ASP A 488 -20.39 15.86 -28.45
N VAL A 489 -21.66 15.83 -28.09
CA VAL A 489 -22.36 14.70 -27.49
C VAL A 489 -23.50 14.29 -28.41
N ASP A 490 -23.35 13.16 -29.08
CA ASP A 490 -24.34 12.60 -29.99
C ASP A 490 -25.48 11.96 -29.21
N LEU A 491 -26.73 12.21 -29.59
CA LEU A 491 -27.91 11.65 -28.91
C LEU A 491 -28.46 10.48 -29.71
N PHE A 492 -28.64 9.33 -29.04
CA PHE A 492 -29.25 8.12 -29.59
C PHE A 492 -29.59 7.12 -28.48
N ASP A 493 -30.40 6.11 -28.79
CA ASP A 493 -30.67 5.00 -27.91
C ASP A 493 -29.67 3.85 -28.15
N ALA A 494 -28.79 3.57 -27.18
CA ALA A 494 -27.77 2.55 -27.31
C ALA A 494 -28.31 1.12 -27.41
N GLU A 495 -29.59 0.84 -27.03
CA GLU A 495 -30.20 -0.48 -27.12
C GLU A 495 -30.82 -0.80 -28.50
N CYS A 496 -31.19 0.21 -29.29
CA CYS A 496 -31.93 -0.01 -30.52
C CYS A 496 -31.42 0.77 -31.72
N ASP A 497 -30.78 1.91 -31.53
CA ASP A 497 -30.32 2.74 -32.65
C ASP A 497 -29.00 2.26 -33.20
N ARG A 498 -28.79 2.46 -34.51
CA ARG A 498 -27.45 2.34 -35.07
C ARG A 498 -26.61 3.54 -34.63
N PHE A 499 -25.44 3.27 -34.03
CA PHE A 499 -24.55 4.37 -33.59
C PHE A 499 -24.13 5.23 -34.79
N PRO A 500 -24.22 6.59 -34.69
CA PRO A 500 -24.01 7.50 -35.80
C PRO A 500 -22.54 7.66 -36.22
N TYR A 501 -21.75 6.61 -36.07
CA TYR A 501 -20.31 6.60 -36.37
C TYR A 501 -19.98 5.56 -37.44
N PRO A 502 -18.94 5.86 -38.27
CA PRO A 502 -18.40 4.87 -39.21
C PRO A 502 -17.86 3.62 -38.52
N ASP A 503 -17.72 2.54 -39.27
CA ASP A 503 -17.01 1.36 -38.82
C ASP A 503 -15.54 1.71 -38.55
N GLU A 504 -14.95 1.09 -37.53
CA GLU A 504 -13.52 1.20 -37.17
C GLU A 504 -13.04 2.63 -36.86
N HIS A 505 -13.92 3.48 -36.36
CA HIS A 505 -13.69 4.92 -36.19
C HIS A 505 -12.89 5.27 -34.92
N PHE A 506 -13.13 4.56 -33.81
CA PHE A 506 -12.56 4.86 -32.51
C PHE A 506 -11.39 3.92 -32.13
N ALA A 507 -10.41 4.46 -31.42
CA ALA A 507 -9.36 3.71 -30.76
C ALA A 507 -9.82 3.12 -29.44
N THR A 508 -10.66 3.87 -28.70
CA THR A 508 -11.18 3.48 -27.40
C THR A 508 -12.61 3.97 -27.24
N VAL A 509 -13.47 3.10 -26.69
CA VAL A 509 -14.83 3.41 -26.26
C VAL A 509 -14.95 3.14 -24.77
N LEU A 510 -15.51 4.08 -24.02
CA LEU A 510 -15.84 3.94 -22.61
C LEU A 510 -17.34 3.68 -22.47
N CYS A 511 -17.71 2.59 -21.82
CA CYS A 511 -19.06 2.23 -21.44
C CYS A 511 -19.10 2.06 -19.90
N CYS A 512 -19.26 3.18 -19.20
CA CYS A 512 -19.11 3.22 -17.76
C CYS A 512 -20.47 3.44 -17.10
N GLU A 513 -20.90 2.51 -16.21
CA GLU A 513 -22.16 2.58 -15.48
C GLU A 513 -23.37 2.80 -16.43
N LEU A 514 -23.42 2.01 -17.48
CA LEU A 514 -24.46 2.13 -18.49
C LEU A 514 -25.15 0.78 -18.79
N ILE A 515 -24.39 -0.31 -18.86
CA ILE A 515 -24.93 -1.62 -19.26
C ILE A 515 -26.01 -2.15 -18.31
N GLU A 516 -25.93 -1.80 -17.02
CA GLU A 516 -26.93 -2.19 -16.01
C GLU A 516 -28.29 -1.51 -16.19
N HIS A 517 -28.33 -0.41 -16.94
CA HIS A 517 -29.55 0.34 -17.23
C HIS A 517 -30.32 -0.20 -18.43
N LEU A 518 -29.67 -1.01 -19.26
CA LEU A 518 -30.27 -1.57 -20.46
C LEU A 518 -31.35 -2.57 -20.08
N SER A 519 -32.48 -2.53 -20.79
CA SER A 519 -33.70 -3.30 -20.46
C SER A 519 -34.06 -4.36 -21.49
N GLN A 520 -33.52 -4.29 -22.70
CA GLN A 520 -33.94 -5.10 -23.85
C GLN A 520 -32.78 -5.89 -24.47
N ASP A 521 -31.76 -5.18 -24.99
CA ASP A 521 -30.74 -5.80 -25.84
C ASP A 521 -29.31 -5.27 -25.60
N PRO A 522 -28.66 -5.69 -24.52
CA PRO A 522 -27.28 -5.26 -24.24
C PRO A 522 -26.28 -5.69 -25.32
N MET A 523 -26.56 -6.81 -26.05
CA MET A 523 -25.68 -7.26 -27.14
C MET A 523 -25.83 -6.43 -28.42
N HIS A 524 -26.95 -5.66 -28.59
CA HIS A 524 -27.00 -4.64 -29.64
C HIS A 524 -25.93 -3.57 -29.39
N MET A 525 -25.92 -2.98 -28.22
CA MET A 525 -24.91 -2.00 -27.82
C MET A 525 -23.49 -2.56 -27.97
N MET A 526 -23.24 -3.78 -27.51
CA MET A 526 -21.91 -4.41 -27.62
C MET A 526 -21.48 -4.66 -29.06
N ALA A 527 -22.43 -5.00 -29.95
CA ALA A 527 -22.18 -5.20 -31.38
C ALA A 527 -21.84 -3.88 -32.08
N GLU A 528 -22.58 -2.81 -31.76
CA GLU A 528 -22.30 -1.47 -32.29
C GLU A 528 -20.95 -0.92 -31.76
N ILE A 529 -20.62 -1.12 -30.49
CA ILE A 529 -19.29 -0.79 -29.94
C ILE A 529 -18.20 -1.56 -30.69
N ASN A 530 -18.39 -2.86 -30.91
CA ASN A 530 -17.43 -3.64 -31.71
C ASN A 530 -17.29 -3.06 -33.13
N ARG A 531 -18.41 -2.74 -33.81
CA ARG A 531 -18.39 -2.17 -35.15
C ARG A 531 -17.59 -0.87 -35.24
N ILE A 532 -17.82 0.06 -34.33
CA ILE A 532 -17.19 1.41 -34.37
C ILE A 532 -15.75 1.43 -33.85
N LEU A 533 -15.30 0.41 -33.12
CA LEU A 533 -13.91 0.27 -32.71
C LEU A 533 -13.04 -0.24 -33.85
N ARG A 534 -11.86 0.35 -34.02
CA ARG A 534 -10.84 -0.17 -34.96
C ARG A 534 -10.32 -1.55 -34.50
N PRO A 535 -9.79 -2.40 -35.38
CA PRO A 535 -9.10 -3.62 -34.98
C PRO A 535 -8.00 -3.32 -33.96
N GLY A 536 -7.97 -4.07 -32.84
CA GLY A 536 -7.05 -3.83 -31.73
C GLY A 536 -7.43 -2.64 -30.84
N GLY A 537 -8.54 -1.93 -31.12
CA GLY A 537 -9.08 -0.90 -30.24
C GLY A 537 -9.63 -1.47 -28.93
N HIS A 538 -9.88 -0.60 -27.94
CA HIS A 538 -10.22 -1.00 -26.59
C HIS A 538 -11.64 -0.56 -26.19
N LEU A 539 -12.33 -1.46 -25.51
CA LEU A 539 -13.54 -1.14 -24.75
C LEU A 539 -13.20 -1.11 -23.27
N VAL A 540 -13.48 -0.01 -22.61
CA VAL A 540 -13.41 0.12 -21.14
C VAL A 540 -14.84 0.05 -20.62
N LEU A 541 -15.14 -0.92 -19.76
CA LEU A 541 -16.47 -1.16 -19.22
C LEU A 541 -16.43 -1.17 -17.70
N THR A 542 -17.29 -0.38 -17.07
CA THR A 542 -17.52 -0.45 -15.62
C THR A 542 -18.99 -0.62 -15.32
N THR A 543 -19.32 -1.35 -14.25
CA THR A 543 -20.70 -1.64 -13.82
C THR A 543 -20.71 -2.15 -12.38
N PRO A 544 -21.81 -2.05 -11.61
CA PRO A 544 -21.93 -2.67 -10.30
C PRO A 544 -21.77 -4.19 -10.35
N ASN A 545 -21.21 -4.76 -9.28
CA ASN A 545 -20.94 -6.18 -9.13
C ASN A 545 -22.01 -6.87 -8.27
N VAL A 546 -22.93 -7.60 -8.88
CA VAL A 546 -23.95 -8.38 -8.15
C VAL A 546 -23.36 -9.55 -7.35
N ALA A 547 -22.09 -9.92 -7.59
CA ALA A 547 -21.37 -10.96 -6.87
C ALA A 547 -20.39 -10.40 -5.81
N SER A 548 -20.54 -9.12 -5.43
CA SER A 548 -19.71 -8.45 -4.40
C SER A 548 -19.96 -9.04 -3.01
N LEU A 549 -19.04 -8.75 -2.07
CA LEU A 549 -19.23 -9.14 -0.67
C LEU A 549 -20.53 -8.56 -0.09
N ARG A 550 -20.87 -7.34 -0.46
CA ARG A 550 -22.12 -6.68 -0.08
C ARG A 550 -23.33 -7.45 -0.60
N ALA A 551 -23.34 -7.80 -1.88
CA ALA A 551 -24.43 -8.52 -2.51
C ALA A 551 -24.62 -9.91 -1.89
N LEU A 552 -23.52 -10.63 -1.64
CA LEU A 552 -23.56 -11.92 -0.96
C LEU A 552 -24.10 -11.80 0.47
N SER A 553 -23.64 -10.79 1.22
CA SER A 553 -24.16 -10.51 2.55
C SER A 553 -25.67 -10.25 2.54
N ALA A 554 -26.14 -9.44 1.59
CA ALA A 554 -27.57 -9.16 1.43
C ALA A 554 -28.38 -10.43 1.20
N VAL A 555 -27.99 -11.28 0.24
CA VAL A 555 -28.69 -12.55 -0.06
C VAL A 555 -28.72 -13.46 1.17
N LEU A 556 -27.60 -13.60 1.88
CA LEU A 556 -27.52 -14.48 3.05
C LEU A 556 -28.34 -13.98 4.23
N GLN A 557 -28.63 -12.68 4.29
CA GLN A 557 -29.53 -12.06 5.27
C GLN A 557 -30.99 -11.95 4.78
N GLY A 558 -31.32 -12.46 3.58
CA GLY A 558 -32.65 -12.44 3.01
C GLY A 558 -33.05 -11.14 2.30
N TYR A 559 -32.07 -10.29 1.93
CA TYR A 559 -32.28 -9.06 1.18
C TYR A 559 -31.92 -9.22 -0.30
N HIS A 560 -32.40 -8.32 -1.13
CA HIS A 560 -32.07 -8.26 -2.56
C HIS A 560 -30.58 -7.89 -2.76
N PRO A 561 -29.83 -8.59 -3.65
CA PRO A 561 -28.40 -8.37 -3.85
C PRO A 561 -28.04 -7.09 -4.59
N GLY A 562 -28.98 -6.54 -5.38
CA GLY A 562 -28.73 -5.39 -6.25
C GLY A 562 -28.22 -4.17 -5.47
N PHE A 563 -27.36 -3.39 -6.12
CA PHE A 563 -26.77 -2.19 -5.54
C PHE A 563 -27.85 -1.13 -5.26
N PHE A 564 -28.83 -1.02 -6.16
CA PHE A 564 -30.01 -0.19 -5.98
C PHE A 564 -31.24 -1.06 -5.71
N SER A 565 -31.58 -1.22 -4.44
CA SER A 565 -32.76 -2.01 -4.00
C SER A 565 -34.08 -1.25 -4.13
N HIS A 566 -34.07 0.03 -4.47
CA HIS A 566 -35.26 0.86 -4.52
C HIS A 566 -35.68 1.15 -5.96
N TYR A 567 -36.99 1.05 -6.23
CA TYR A 567 -37.52 1.50 -7.50
C TYR A 567 -37.38 3.02 -7.65
N VAL A 568 -36.69 3.46 -8.69
CA VAL A 568 -36.66 4.85 -9.12
C VAL A 568 -37.84 5.08 -10.06
N ARG A 569 -38.50 6.24 -9.97
CA ARG A 569 -39.72 6.51 -10.79
C ARG A 569 -39.39 6.62 -12.28
N SER A 570 -38.21 7.10 -12.66
CA SER A 570 -37.77 7.12 -14.06
C SER A 570 -37.16 5.76 -14.42
N SER A 571 -37.54 5.20 -15.59
CA SER A 571 -36.96 3.95 -16.09
C SER A 571 -35.46 4.08 -16.41
N GLU A 572 -35.01 5.26 -16.78
CA GLU A 572 -33.64 5.56 -17.21
C GLU A 572 -32.60 5.47 -16.10
N ALA A 573 -32.99 5.74 -14.84
CA ALA A 573 -32.10 5.67 -13.69
C ALA A 573 -32.14 4.32 -12.97
N ARG A 574 -32.87 3.34 -13.52
CA ARG A 574 -33.10 2.04 -12.87
C ARG A 574 -32.07 1.03 -13.34
N HIS A 575 -31.48 0.27 -12.41
CA HIS A 575 -30.72 -0.92 -12.75
C HIS A 575 -31.68 -2.05 -13.14
N ASN A 576 -31.68 -2.42 -14.40
CA ASN A 576 -32.50 -3.52 -14.92
C ASN A 576 -31.78 -4.86 -14.72
N ARG A 577 -30.45 -4.89 -14.86
CA ARG A 577 -29.63 -6.07 -14.61
C ARG A 577 -28.24 -5.68 -14.14
N GLU A 578 -27.84 -6.11 -12.95
CA GLU A 578 -26.46 -6.06 -12.52
C GLU A 578 -25.72 -7.36 -12.88
N TYR A 579 -24.42 -7.25 -13.14
CA TYR A 579 -23.63 -8.34 -13.70
C TYR A 579 -22.62 -8.90 -12.69
N ALA A 580 -22.31 -10.20 -12.84
CA ALA A 580 -21.21 -10.85 -12.15
C ALA A 580 -19.91 -10.81 -13.00
N PRO A 581 -18.73 -10.96 -12.41
CA PRO A 581 -17.45 -10.89 -13.14
C PRO A 581 -17.37 -11.86 -14.32
N ARG A 582 -17.84 -13.10 -14.16
CA ARG A 582 -17.85 -14.09 -15.24
C ARG A 582 -18.82 -13.75 -16.36
N GLU A 583 -19.91 -13.10 -16.04
CA GLU A 583 -20.88 -12.64 -17.05
C GLU A 583 -20.30 -11.51 -17.89
N ILE A 584 -19.58 -10.56 -17.28
CA ILE A 584 -18.88 -9.50 -18.02
C ILE A 584 -17.75 -10.07 -18.90
N GLN A 585 -17.00 -11.05 -18.40
CA GLN A 585 -16.00 -11.74 -19.20
C GLN A 585 -16.65 -12.40 -20.43
N GLN A 586 -17.70 -13.19 -20.24
CA GLN A 586 -18.42 -13.88 -21.31
C GLN A 586 -19.02 -12.90 -22.32
N LEU A 587 -19.64 -11.81 -21.82
CA LEU A 587 -20.21 -10.75 -22.66
C LEU A 587 -19.18 -10.14 -23.61
N LEU A 588 -18.00 -9.82 -23.08
CA LEU A 588 -16.91 -9.27 -23.87
C LEU A 588 -16.39 -10.29 -24.90
N GLU A 589 -16.24 -11.55 -24.51
CA GLU A 589 -15.79 -12.61 -25.40
C GLU A 589 -16.80 -12.89 -26.53
N ASP A 590 -18.10 -12.94 -26.23
CA ASP A 590 -19.17 -13.12 -27.21
C ASP A 590 -19.27 -11.92 -28.16
N ALA A 591 -18.99 -10.72 -27.68
CA ALA A 591 -18.94 -9.50 -28.47
C ALA A 591 -17.64 -9.33 -29.30
N GLY A 592 -16.73 -10.32 -29.31
CA GLY A 592 -15.51 -10.32 -30.13
C GLY A 592 -14.31 -9.63 -29.52
N PHE A 593 -14.31 -9.45 -28.19
CA PHE A 593 -13.19 -8.88 -27.44
C PHE A 593 -12.38 -9.97 -26.73
N THR A 594 -11.08 -9.75 -26.58
CA THR A 594 -10.25 -10.47 -25.62
C THR A 594 -10.12 -9.62 -24.36
N VAL A 595 -10.49 -10.15 -23.21
CA VAL A 595 -10.37 -9.46 -21.94
C VAL A 595 -8.90 -9.33 -21.56
N THR A 596 -8.38 -8.11 -21.49
CA THR A 596 -7.00 -7.81 -21.13
C THR A 596 -6.85 -7.42 -19.67
N ARG A 597 -7.94 -6.93 -19.05
CA ARG A 597 -8.02 -6.56 -17.64
C ARG A 597 -9.44 -6.86 -17.13
N LEU A 598 -9.55 -7.48 -15.97
CA LEU A 598 -10.80 -7.67 -15.24
C LEU A 598 -10.50 -7.58 -13.75
N GLU A 599 -11.02 -6.57 -13.12
CA GLU A 599 -10.76 -6.25 -11.72
C GLU A 599 -12.04 -5.84 -11.02
N THR A 600 -11.98 -5.80 -9.70
CA THR A 600 -13.02 -5.20 -8.88
C THR A 600 -12.41 -4.14 -7.96
N GLY A 601 -13.24 -3.20 -7.53
CA GLY A 601 -12.81 -2.14 -6.64
C GLY A 601 -13.97 -1.60 -5.79
N PRO A 602 -13.69 -0.65 -4.89
CA PRO A 602 -14.72 0.04 -4.14
C PRO A 602 -15.58 0.87 -5.09
N PHE A 603 -16.86 0.94 -4.78
CA PHE A 603 -17.83 1.78 -5.50
C PHE A 603 -18.10 3.08 -4.73
N ARG A 604 -17.93 3.05 -3.41
CA ARG A 604 -18.02 4.18 -2.47
C ARG A 604 -16.84 4.15 -1.52
N GLU A 605 -16.52 5.29 -0.92
CA GLU A 605 -15.33 5.46 -0.08
C GLU A 605 -15.39 4.77 1.29
N GLU A 606 -16.56 4.41 1.81
CA GLU A 606 -16.69 3.77 3.11
C GLU A 606 -16.74 2.24 3.01
N PRO A 607 -15.77 1.51 3.57
CA PRO A 607 -15.88 0.08 3.75
C PRO A 607 -17.00 -0.22 4.77
N HIS A 608 -17.91 -1.13 4.43
CA HIS A 608 -18.91 -1.62 5.36
C HIS A 608 -18.29 -2.64 6.33
N PRO A 609 -18.05 -2.30 7.60
CA PRO A 609 -17.44 -3.22 8.57
C PRO A 609 -18.30 -4.47 8.80
N GLU A 610 -19.58 -4.40 8.51
CA GLU A 610 -20.55 -5.49 8.62
C GLU A 610 -20.32 -6.63 7.62
N LEU A 611 -19.42 -6.47 6.63
CA LEU A 611 -19.16 -7.46 5.59
C LEU A 611 -17.95 -8.36 5.87
N ALA A 612 -17.21 -8.11 6.94
CA ALA A 612 -15.96 -8.82 7.26
C ALA A 612 -16.13 -10.36 7.42
N TRP A 613 -17.33 -10.83 7.73
CA TRP A 613 -17.64 -12.26 7.88
C TRP A 613 -17.86 -13.00 6.55
N VAL A 614 -18.20 -12.28 5.47
CA VAL A 614 -18.52 -12.90 4.15
C VAL A 614 -17.30 -13.59 3.53
N PRO A 615 -16.09 -13.01 3.52
CA PRO A 615 -14.89 -13.70 3.07
C PRO A 615 -14.66 -15.03 3.79
N HIS A 616 -14.85 -15.08 5.10
CA HIS A 616 -14.71 -16.31 5.89
C HIS A 616 -15.72 -17.39 5.50
N LEU A 617 -16.96 -16.97 5.16
CA LEU A 617 -17.96 -17.90 4.67
C LEU A 617 -17.57 -18.48 3.30
N LEU A 618 -17.12 -17.62 2.37
CA LEU A 618 -16.67 -18.05 1.04
C LEU A 618 -15.54 -19.06 1.16
N GLU A 619 -14.59 -18.79 2.01
CA GLU A 619 -13.46 -19.65 2.28
C GLU A 619 -13.88 -20.99 2.88
N ARG A 620 -14.74 -20.99 3.88
CA ARG A 620 -15.29 -22.20 4.52
C ARG A 620 -15.90 -23.17 3.50
N TYR A 621 -16.53 -22.63 2.47
CA TYR A 621 -17.16 -23.42 1.40
C TYR A 621 -16.28 -23.55 0.14
N ARG A 622 -14.99 -23.17 0.20
CA ARG A 622 -14.02 -23.22 -0.91
C ARG A 622 -14.47 -22.42 -2.14
N LEU A 623 -15.16 -21.32 -1.92
CA LEU A 623 -15.60 -20.40 -2.95
C LEU A 623 -14.55 -19.29 -3.13
N SER A 624 -14.39 -18.79 -4.36
CA SER A 624 -13.43 -17.72 -4.64
C SER A 624 -13.83 -16.41 -3.96
N ALA A 625 -12.89 -15.80 -3.25
CA ALA A 625 -12.99 -14.43 -2.76
C ALA A 625 -12.46 -13.40 -3.77
N GLU A 626 -11.95 -13.85 -4.92
CA GLU A 626 -11.49 -12.96 -5.98
C GLU A 626 -12.66 -12.28 -6.67
N LEU A 627 -12.43 -11.08 -7.16
CA LEU A 627 -13.41 -10.27 -7.89
C LEU A 627 -14.70 -9.99 -7.10
N ARG A 628 -14.55 -9.66 -5.80
CA ARG A 628 -15.68 -9.42 -4.87
C ARG A 628 -15.83 -7.95 -4.42
N GLY A 629 -15.11 -7.01 -5.03
CA GLY A 629 -15.37 -5.58 -4.85
C GLY A 629 -16.73 -5.18 -5.44
N ASP A 630 -17.25 -4.03 -5.02
CA ASP A 630 -18.60 -3.57 -5.38
C ASP A 630 -18.74 -3.12 -6.83
N GLY A 631 -17.65 -2.62 -7.44
CA GLY A 631 -17.59 -2.26 -8.85
C GLY A 631 -16.77 -3.24 -9.67
N LEU A 632 -17.20 -3.53 -10.90
CA LEU A 632 -16.47 -4.26 -11.93
C LEU A 632 -15.78 -3.27 -12.87
N TYR A 633 -14.53 -3.57 -13.22
CA TYR A 633 -13.68 -2.78 -14.11
C TYR A 633 -13.06 -3.71 -15.14
N ALA A 634 -13.46 -3.58 -16.40
CA ALA A 634 -12.97 -4.45 -17.46
C ALA A 634 -12.40 -3.67 -18.64
N VAL A 635 -11.34 -4.19 -19.24
CA VAL A 635 -10.80 -3.71 -20.51
C VAL A 635 -10.79 -4.87 -21.50
N GLY A 636 -11.58 -4.73 -22.57
CA GLY A 636 -11.63 -5.64 -23.70
C GLY A 636 -10.89 -5.06 -24.90
N ARG A 637 -10.02 -5.85 -25.53
CA ARG A 637 -9.38 -5.50 -26.81
C ARG A 637 -10.13 -6.18 -27.95
N LYS A 638 -10.57 -5.41 -28.95
CA LYS A 638 -11.21 -5.97 -30.16
C LYS A 638 -10.24 -6.88 -30.92
N THR A 639 -10.58 -8.16 -31.02
CA THR A 639 -9.78 -9.20 -31.68
C THR A 639 -10.49 -9.87 -32.82
N GLY A 640 -11.79 -9.60 -33.00
CA GLY A 640 -12.59 -10.17 -34.08
C GLY A 640 -14.00 -9.56 -34.15
N PRO A 641 -14.83 -10.06 -35.07
CA PRO A 641 -16.23 -9.70 -35.11
C PRO A 641 -16.99 -10.28 -33.90
N VAL A 642 -18.22 -9.84 -33.68
CA VAL A 642 -19.15 -10.44 -32.71
C VAL A 642 -19.25 -11.95 -32.99
N ARG A 643 -19.01 -12.75 -31.96
CA ARG A 643 -19.01 -14.22 -32.05
C ARG A 643 -20.41 -14.80 -31.89
N GLU A 644 -21.15 -14.27 -30.90
CA GLU A 644 -22.49 -14.71 -30.58
C GLU A 644 -23.35 -13.47 -30.30
N ARG A 645 -24.36 -13.25 -31.16
CA ARG A 645 -25.25 -12.07 -31.05
C ARG A 645 -26.34 -12.22 -29.98
N TYR A 646 -26.79 -13.47 -29.76
CA TYR A 646 -27.81 -13.81 -28.80
C TYR A 646 -27.36 -14.97 -27.91
N PRO A 647 -26.34 -14.77 -27.05
CA PRO A 647 -25.84 -15.86 -26.24
C PRO A 647 -26.92 -16.39 -25.28
N SER A 648 -27.06 -17.71 -25.25
CA SER A 648 -28.13 -18.39 -24.50
C SER A 648 -28.06 -18.22 -22.99
N TRP A 649 -26.92 -17.78 -22.45
CA TRP A 649 -26.81 -17.44 -21.03
C TRP A 649 -27.39 -16.06 -20.69
N LEU A 650 -27.61 -15.20 -21.70
CA LEU A 650 -28.13 -13.83 -21.54
C LEU A 650 -29.53 -13.68 -22.08
N TYR A 651 -29.87 -14.40 -23.15
CA TYR A 651 -31.19 -14.37 -23.80
C TYR A 651 -31.92 -15.71 -23.66
N SER A 652 -33.19 -15.67 -23.31
CA SER A 652 -34.10 -16.81 -23.42
C SER A 652 -34.77 -16.74 -24.80
N GLY A 653 -34.38 -17.65 -25.68
CA GLY A 653 -34.86 -17.71 -27.05
C GLY A 653 -36.25 -18.31 -27.21
#